data_ddccfdc688953252b4240144fcf5dcf6
#
_entry.id   ddccfdc688953252b4240144fcf5dcf6
#
_cell.length_a   1.000
_cell.length_b   1.000
_cell.length_c   1.000
_cell.angle_alpha   90.00
_cell.angle_beta   90.00
_cell.angle_gamma   90.00
#
_symmetry.space_group_name_H-M   'P 1'
#
loop_
_entity.id
_entity.type
_entity.pdbx_description
1 polymer ?
#
loop_
_entity_poly.entity_id
_entity_poly.type
_entity_poly.pdbx_seq_one_letter_code
_entity_poly.pdbx_strand_id
1 'polypeptide(L)'
;MIIKHYLKIAFRNLVKYKLQSTISIVGLATGIAFFIFSLYWLYYETSYDNFYPASKRTYMIFLQEEGGSNGICPTVMIPFIREHCPEVENITCMAGNSGFDFTTEKKNLKYPDFWAVDSLFMKCFPQRIIHGTEPAYDNDILLSESFARKYWKHPQDAIGSLLTQKTPSGFYIPNPIQLRVSGIMADAPENSSFQHEGYYLNNSENGDYHNKENWMYIANTHVHLVLKEGVRFNDFSQHLLSLLHEMEILKDVKFSIIPLFQKHFEFAAEESFSYSSIRMFTAASFLLLCCVLFNFINLFLNRYYQRLREMKLRKSMGANHRKLMGQLLTEVLFHCLLAGVVCGCLLEVFTPFFEQILSTTIQYTTIWKVFLKVLSAFIITTMLLLLLPVWQIVHISVSRTLTSKPHTHRSTLFRRFALVVQLLICLFFLTSTAVLYRQINFMRHTDLGFDTRHIIELFVNTMEQNGQDMLEEIKRLPMIQAHATSSSFMITSKVNNFNPLIEWEGKTEEDKKTQIATLEISKGGKEIFNFRLIEGRMFTEEDWTTNSNSPKDLVTGKPALNKVLITQKMADLMRIDKPIGKILRIPVILFRGGLETYYTDYEIIGVIKEIHPQGMKSESSPTIIMQSFRFMSPLNYFKVVPGTEKEALKAMNVLAEKHQWEYYDHNNAEPQTLDNKLEGMSKSETATYRLFSILSALCIIISLFGIFSISSSTIRQRRKEIAVRKIMGANVNEIIGMFFREYLWMACIAAIVAFPCTYAVMHHWLEQYAYHISIGMDLFIVWLGIVIILVFLTILQQIIQTAQQNPAEVIKSE
;
A
#
# COMPACT_ATOMS: atom_id res chain seq x y z
N MET A 1 35.11 -23.79 32.47
CA MET A 1 36.35 -24.02 31.69
C MET A 1 36.06 -24.49 30.26
N ILE A 2 35.18 -25.49 30.03
CA ILE A 2 34.87 -26.10 28.72
C ILE A 2 34.25 -25.07 27.72
N ILE A 3 33.28 -24.27 28.14
CA ILE A 3 32.61 -23.26 27.27
C ILE A 3 33.60 -22.20 26.79
N LYS A 4 34.49 -21.72 27.66
CA LYS A 4 35.56 -20.76 27.30
C LYS A 4 36.50 -21.31 26.24
N HIS A 5 36.80 -22.62 26.30
CA HIS A 5 37.60 -23.32 25.30
C HIS A 5 36.84 -23.40 23.95
N TYR A 6 35.55 -23.72 23.97
CA TYR A 6 34.75 -23.80 22.75
C TYR A 6 34.62 -22.43 22.04
N LEU A 7 34.42 -21.35 22.82
CA LEU A 7 34.38 -19.99 22.30
C LEU A 7 35.70 -19.56 21.67
N LYS A 8 36.86 -19.93 22.33
CA LYS A 8 38.20 -19.65 21.75
C LYS A 8 38.41 -20.37 20.43
N ILE A 9 37.92 -21.61 20.28
CA ILE A 9 38.01 -22.37 19.05
C ILE A 9 37.08 -21.74 17.99
N ALA A 10 35.84 -21.36 18.34
CA ALA A 10 34.90 -20.69 17.46
C ALA A 10 35.47 -19.39 16.89
N PHE A 11 36.06 -18.54 17.72
CA PHE A 11 36.71 -17.30 17.30
C PHE A 11 37.91 -17.58 16.37
N ARG A 12 38.77 -18.53 16.69
CA ARG A 12 39.94 -18.88 15.84
C ARG A 12 39.50 -19.42 14.49
N ASN A 13 38.40 -20.17 14.43
CA ASN A 13 37.84 -20.65 13.17
C ASN A 13 37.24 -19.54 12.33
N LEU A 14 36.59 -18.59 12.96
CA LEU A 14 36.05 -17.38 12.31
C LEU A 14 37.16 -16.59 11.61
N VAL A 15 38.29 -16.36 12.31
CA VAL A 15 39.44 -15.65 11.76
C VAL A 15 40.17 -16.47 10.67
N LYS A 16 40.23 -17.81 10.80
CA LYS A 16 40.86 -18.70 9.80
C LYS A 16 40.08 -18.69 8.48
N TYR A 17 38.74 -18.62 8.52
CA TYR A 17 37.88 -18.66 7.33
C TYR A 17 37.17 -17.30 7.14
N LYS A 18 37.92 -16.21 7.16
CA LYS A 18 37.42 -14.82 7.17
C LYS A 18 36.30 -14.57 6.15
N LEU A 19 36.55 -14.82 4.87
CA LEU A 19 35.60 -14.54 3.78
C LEU A 19 34.26 -15.26 3.96
N GLN A 20 34.30 -16.59 4.19
CA GLN A 20 33.09 -17.36 4.36
C GLN A 20 32.32 -17.00 5.64
N SER A 21 33.02 -16.64 6.70
CA SER A 21 32.40 -16.24 7.98
C SER A 21 31.74 -14.89 7.84
N THR A 22 32.41 -13.91 7.22
CA THR A 22 31.83 -12.57 6.98
C THR A 22 30.59 -12.66 6.10
N ILE A 23 30.66 -13.40 4.99
CA ILE A 23 29.51 -13.60 4.10
C ILE A 23 28.33 -14.25 4.86
N SER A 24 28.62 -15.26 5.69
CA SER A 24 27.56 -15.90 6.47
C SER A 24 26.94 -14.97 7.50
N ILE A 25 27.76 -14.20 8.23
CA ILE A 25 27.28 -13.29 9.29
C ILE A 25 26.49 -12.13 8.68
N VAL A 26 27.04 -11.48 7.65
CA VAL A 26 26.36 -10.36 6.99
C VAL A 26 25.07 -10.83 6.29
N GLY A 27 25.11 -11.96 5.58
CA GLY A 27 23.94 -12.53 4.94
C GLY A 27 22.84 -12.85 5.95
N LEU A 28 23.17 -13.55 7.07
CA LEU A 28 22.21 -13.80 8.14
C LEU A 28 21.65 -12.52 8.73
N ALA A 29 22.52 -11.56 9.06
CA ALA A 29 22.12 -10.29 9.65
C ALA A 29 21.14 -9.52 8.74
N THR A 30 21.44 -9.45 7.44
CA THR A 30 20.59 -8.79 6.47
C THR A 30 19.24 -9.49 6.32
N GLY A 31 19.21 -10.82 6.18
CA GLY A 31 17.96 -11.58 6.08
C GLY A 31 17.08 -11.44 7.33
N ILE A 32 17.67 -11.49 8.52
CA ILE A 32 16.97 -11.28 9.78
C ILE A 32 16.44 -9.85 9.88
N ALA A 33 17.23 -8.84 9.52
CA ALA A 33 16.82 -7.42 9.58
C ALA A 33 15.61 -7.14 8.68
N PHE A 34 15.63 -7.58 7.42
CA PHE A 34 14.50 -7.42 6.51
C PHE A 34 13.23 -8.12 7.01
N PHE A 35 13.38 -9.31 7.59
CA PHE A 35 12.24 -10.03 8.16
C PHE A 35 11.69 -9.31 9.40
N ILE A 36 12.55 -8.70 10.23
CA ILE A 36 12.11 -7.89 11.38
C ILE A 36 11.34 -6.67 10.92
N PHE A 37 11.85 -5.91 9.93
CA PHE A 37 11.13 -4.75 9.38
C PHE A 37 9.77 -5.15 8.80
N SER A 38 9.70 -6.26 8.07
CA SER A 38 8.43 -6.71 7.50
C SER A 38 7.42 -7.17 8.56
N LEU A 39 7.88 -7.86 9.60
CA LEU A 39 7.02 -8.24 10.73
C LEU A 39 6.58 -7.04 11.56
N TYR A 40 7.48 -6.07 11.76
CA TYR A 40 7.12 -4.83 12.43
C TYR A 40 6.03 -4.09 11.65
N TRP A 41 6.21 -3.96 10.34
CA TRP A 41 5.23 -3.31 9.48
C TRP A 41 3.88 -4.02 9.50
N LEU A 42 3.86 -5.35 9.33
CA LEU A 42 2.63 -6.14 9.46
C LEU A 42 1.97 -5.95 10.84
N TYR A 43 2.76 -5.97 11.91
CA TYR A 43 2.26 -5.73 13.26
C TYR A 43 1.68 -4.32 13.41
N TYR A 44 2.37 -3.29 12.93
CA TYR A 44 1.93 -1.90 12.99
C TYR A 44 0.59 -1.73 12.27
N GLU A 45 0.50 -2.15 11.03
CA GLU A 45 -0.71 -2.01 10.21
C GLU A 45 -1.90 -2.83 10.73
N THR A 46 -1.65 -4.00 11.29
CA THR A 46 -2.71 -4.81 11.91
C THR A 46 -3.04 -4.39 13.35
N SER A 47 -2.30 -3.44 13.91
CA SER A 47 -2.55 -2.89 15.24
C SER A 47 -3.42 -1.65 15.26
N TYR A 48 -3.82 -1.13 14.09
CA TYR A 48 -4.73 0.00 14.00
C TYR A 48 -5.99 -0.23 14.84
N ASP A 49 -6.32 0.79 15.65
CA ASP A 49 -7.49 0.82 16.54
C ASP A 49 -7.59 -0.33 17.56
N ASN A 50 -6.56 -1.16 17.69
CA ASN A 50 -6.58 -2.36 18.53
C ASN A 50 -6.50 -2.05 20.04
N PHE A 51 -6.23 -0.81 20.40
CA PHE A 51 -6.18 -0.31 21.76
C PHE A 51 -7.54 -0.01 22.36
N TYR A 52 -8.60 0.09 21.55
CA TYR A 52 -9.97 0.23 22.04
C TYR A 52 -10.47 -1.07 22.68
N PRO A 53 -11.20 -0.99 23.83
CA PRO A 53 -11.57 -2.18 24.60
C PRO A 53 -12.33 -3.25 23.83
N ALA A 54 -13.22 -2.84 22.94
CA ALA A 54 -14.05 -3.74 22.13
C ALA A 54 -13.57 -3.94 20.70
N SER A 55 -12.36 -3.50 20.34
CA SER A 55 -11.84 -3.46 18.95
C SER A 55 -12.01 -4.77 18.18
N LYS A 56 -11.81 -5.92 18.84
CA LYS A 56 -11.94 -7.26 18.21
C LYS A 56 -13.39 -7.65 17.89
N ARG A 57 -14.36 -6.98 18.50
CA ARG A 57 -15.81 -7.20 18.35
C ARG A 57 -16.49 -6.01 17.64
N THR A 58 -15.69 -5.02 17.24
CA THR A 58 -16.17 -3.80 16.58
C THR A 58 -16.04 -3.95 15.07
N TYR A 59 -17.12 -3.61 14.37
CA TYR A 59 -17.21 -3.67 12.91
C TYR A 59 -17.79 -2.37 12.40
N MET A 60 -17.49 -2.06 11.14
CA MET A 60 -18.05 -0.93 10.41
C MET A 60 -18.94 -1.44 9.29
N ILE A 61 -20.15 -0.88 9.15
CA ILE A 61 -21.05 -1.13 8.02
C ILE A 61 -21.07 0.09 7.11
N PHE A 62 -21.04 -0.14 5.80
CA PHE A 62 -21.06 0.92 4.80
C PHE A 62 -21.63 0.45 3.47
N LEU A 63 -21.99 1.42 2.63
CA LEU A 63 -22.39 1.19 1.24
C LEU A 63 -21.17 0.81 0.40
N GLN A 64 -21.27 -0.31 -0.30
CA GLN A 64 -20.26 -0.73 -1.26
C GLN A 64 -20.61 -0.23 -2.65
N GLU A 65 -19.84 0.71 -3.15
CA GLU A 65 -19.97 1.27 -4.48
C GLU A 65 -18.97 0.61 -5.47
N GLU A 66 -19.36 0.48 -6.73
CA GLU A 66 -18.42 0.06 -7.78
C GLU A 66 -17.38 1.18 -8.00
N GLY A 67 -16.10 0.90 -7.74
CA GLY A 67 -15.03 1.88 -7.83
C GLY A 67 -14.52 2.43 -6.49
N GLY A 68 -14.98 1.90 -5.37
CA GLY A 68 -14.54 2.22 -4.01
C GLY A 68 -15.65 2.77 -3.14
N SER A 69 -15.52 2.59 -1.84
CA SER A 69 -16.50 3.07 -0.86
C SER A 69 -15.98 4.28 -0.10
N ASN A 70 -16.89 5.20 0.25
CA ASN A 70 -16.60 6.34 1.13
C ASN A 70 -16.80 6.01 2.62
N GLY A 71 -17.14 4.77 2.97
CA GLY A 71 -17.40 4.37 4.33
C GLY A 71 -18.71 4.91 4.91
N ILE A 72 -19.55 5.52 4.09
CA ILE A 72 -20.82 6.13 4.51
C ILE A 72 -21.97 5.13 4.51
N CYS A 73 -22.94 5.38 5.36
CA CYS A 73 -24.11 4.54 5.54
C CYS A 73 -25.34 5.41 5.79
N PRO A 74 -26.53 5.02 5.30
CA PRO A 74 -27.76 5.72 5.65
C PRO A 74 -28.00 5.74 7.18
N THR A 75 -28.36 6.88 7.72
CA THR A 75 -28.55 7.04 9.17
C THR A 75 -29.66 6.16 9.72
N VAL A 76 -30.68 5.86 8.92
CA VAL A 76 -31.76 4.93 9.25
C VAL A 76 -31.30 3.51 9.58
N MET A 77 -30.10 3.15 9.18
CA MET A 77 -29.48 1.86 9.49
C MET A 77 -29.31 1.65 11.01
N ILE A 78 -29.10 2.74 11.76
CA ILE A 78 -28.86 2.68 13.21
C ILE A 78 -30.11 2.15 13.96
N PRO A 79 -31.29 2.81 13.86
CA PRO A 79 -32.51 2.28 14.49
C PRO A 79 -32.90 0.91 13.93
N PHE A 80 -32.72 0.67 12.63
CA PHE A 80 -33.02 -0.63 12.02
C PHE A 80 -32.22 -1.78 12.64
N ILE A 81 -30.89 -1.64 12.72
CA ILE A 81 -30.04 -2.68 13.32
C ILE A 81 -30.37 -2.86 14.82
N ARG A 82 -30.62 -1.78 15.52
CA ARG A 82 -30.98 -1.83 16.96
C ARG A 82 -32.28 -2.63 17.19
N GLU A 83 -33.24 -2.54 16.27
CA GLU A 83 -34.53 -3.22 16.38
C GLU A 83 -34.48 -4.69 15.93
N HIS A 84 -33.72 -5.00 14.87
CA HIS A 84 -33.76 -6.31 14.22
C HIS A 84 -32.54 -7.21 14.52
N CYS A 85 -31.46 -6.68 15.10
CA CYS A 85 -30.24 -7.45 15.33
C CYS A 85 -29.88 -7.53 16.83
N PRO A 86 -30.47 -8.48 17.56
CA PRO A 86 -30.20 -8.66 19.00
C PRO A 86 -28.77 -9.08 19.32
N GLU A 87 -27.99 -9.48 18.33
CA GLU A 87 -26.56 -9.83 18.44
C GLU A 87 -25.68 -8.62 18.69
N VAL A 88 -26.15 -7.42 18.36
CA VAL A 88 -25.43 -6.17 18.57
C VAL A 88 -25.57 -5.71 20.02
N GLU A 89 -24.42 -5.41 20.65
CA GLU A 89 -24.36 -4.86 22.01
C GLU A 89 -24.53 -3.35 21.99
N ASN A 90 -23.76 -2.67 21.10
CA ASN A 90 -23.81 -1.23 20.93
C ASN A 90 -23.69 -0.89 19.43
N ILE A 91 -24.36 0.16 19.02
CA ILE A 91 -24.24 0.76 17.70
C ILE A 91 -24.07 2.26 17.88
N THR A 92 -23.07 2.82 17.22
CA THR A 92 -22.72 4.23 17.30
C THR A 92 -22.43 4.78 15.91
N CYS A 93 -22.54 6.09 15.77
CA CYS A 93 -22.22 6.77 14.53
C CYS A 93 -21.34 8.00 14.76
N MET A 94 -20.67 8.37 13.69
CA MET A 94 -19.94 9.63 13.58
C MET A 94 -20.19 10.25 12.21
N ALA A 95 -20.35 11.58 12.17
CA ALA A 95 -20.54 12.30 10.92
C ALA A 95 -19.59 13.48 10.83
N GLY A 96 -18.88 13.57 9.70
CA GLY A 96 -17.95 14.67 9.45
C GLY A 96 -18.69 15.98 9.20
N ASN A 97 -18.27 17.03 9.90
CA ASN A 97 -18.71 18.40 9.66
C ASN A 97 -17.52 19.22 9.13
N SER A 98 -16.92 18.72 8.06
CA SER A 98 -15.76 19.37 7.43
C SER A 98 -16.23 20.47 6.47
N GLY A 99 -15.48 21.55 6.38
CA GLY A 99 -15.69 22.62 5.40
C GLY A 99 -16.26 23.93 5.95
N PHE A 100 -16.40 24.07 7.25
CA PHE A 100 -16.83 25.30 7.88
C PHE A 100 -15.78 25.85 8.85
N ASP A 101 -15.59 27.16 8.78
CA ASP A 101 -14.83 27.87 9.81
C ASP A 101 -15.66 27.97 11.09
N PHE A 102 -14.95 28.02 12.22
CA PHE A 102 -15.55 28.37 13.51
C PHE A 102 -14.88 29.63 14.08
N THR A 103 -15.65 30.43 14.80
CA THR A 103 -15.14 31.63 15.45
C THR A 103 -15.36 31.59 16.95
N THR A 104 -14.39 32.08 17.68
CA THR A 104 -14.57 32.51 19.08
C THR A 104 -14.60 34.03 19.15
N GLU A 105 -14.86 34.63 20.32
CA GLU A 105 -14.80 36.10 20.48
C GLU A 105 -13.46 36.76 20.01
N LYS A 106 -12.36 35.96 20.00
CA LYS A 106 -11.01 36.49 19.73
C LYS A 106 -10.27 35.78 18.61
N LYS A 107 -10.79 34.65 18.07
CA LYS A 107 -10.03 33.81 17.18
C LYS A 107 -10.93 33.27 16.06
N ASN A 108 -10.32 33.07 14.92
CA ASN A 108 -10.92 32.40 13.79
C ASN A 108 -10.25 31.01 13.65
N LEU A 109 -11.03 29.95 13.71
CA LEU A 109 -10.59 28.57 13.58
C LEU A 109 -10.93 28.14 12.16
N LYS A 110 -9.92 27.98 11.32
CA LYS A 110 -10.13 27.67 9.92
C LYS A 110 -10.25 26.16 9.71
N TYR A 111 -11.33 25.76 9.09
CA TYR A 111 -11.62 24.39 8.65
C TYR A 111 -11.24 23.30 9.65
N PRO A 112 -11.64 23.40 10.94
CA PRO A 112 -11.30 22.36 11.90
C PRO A 112 -11.97 21.02 11.55
N ASP A 113 -11.25 19.93 11.73
CA ASP A 113 -11.75 18.58 11.54
C ASP A 113 -12.59 18.13 12.75
N PHE A 114 -13.81 18.69 12.84
CA PHE A 114 -14.74 18.39 13.90
C PHE A 114 -15.78 17.37 13.43
N TRP A 115 -16.03 16.35 14.28
CA TRP A 115 -16.97 15.28 13.99
C TRP A 115 -18.09 15.24 14.99
N ALA A 116 -19.32 15.18 14.50
CA ALA A 116 -20.49 14.91 15.28
C ALA A 116 -20.52 13.44 15.68
N VAL A 117 -20.79 13.15 16.93
CA VAL A 117 -20.87 11.80 17.48
C VAL A 117 -22.11 11.64 18.36
N ASP A 118 -22.63 10.41 18.47
CA ASP A 118 -23.71 10.10 19.39
C ASP A 118 -23.18 9.82 20.82
N SER A 119 -24.09 9.70 21.79
CA SER A 119 -23.77 9.44 23.21
C SER A 119 -23.08 8.10 23.46
N LEU A 120 -23.19 7.13 22.54
CA LEU A 120 -22.58 5.81 22.66
C LEU A 120 -21.15 5.79 22.11
N PHE A 121 -20.76 6.79 21.32
CA PHE A 121 -19.42 6.85 20.72
C PHE A 121 -18.33 6.80 21.79
N MET A 122 -18.40 7.61 22.84
CA MET A 122 -17.39 7.65 23.89
C MET A 122 -17.32 6.33 24.69
N LYS A 123 -18.39 5.54 24.72
CA LYS A 123 -18.40 4.20 25.34
C LYS A 123 -17.71 3.17 24.45
N CYS A 124 -17.91 3.25 23.12
CA CYS A 124 -17.31 2.35 22.15
C CYS A 124 -15.84 2.71 21.92
N PHE A 125 -15.53 4.00 21.86
CA PHE A 125 -14.23 4.58 21.57
C PHE A 125 -13.82 5.57 22.66
N PRO A 126 -13.48 5.11 23.88
CA PRO A 126 -13.14 5.99 24.99
C PRO A 126 -11.91 6.84 24.66
N GLN A 127 -12.02 8.16 24.86
CA GLN A 127 -10.96 9.11 24.67
C GLN A 127 -10.29 9.44 26.01
N ARG A 128 -8.97 9.59 25.99
CA ARG A 128 -8.21 9.95 27.20
C ARG A 128 -8.33 11.46 27.43
N ILE A 129 -9.13 11.86 28.41
CA ILE A 129 -9.29 13.27 28.80
C ILE A 129 -8.10 13.74 29.63
N ILE A 130 -7.51 14.88 29.25
CA ILE A 130 -6.39 15.51 29.96
C ILE A 130 -6.91 16.61 30.88
N HIS A 131 -7.85 17.42 30.38
CA HIS A 131 -8.45 18.53 31.11
C HIS A 131 -9.95 18.61 30.83
N GLY A 132 -10.74 19.04 31.81
CA GLY A 132 -12.18 19.19 31.67
C GLY A 132 -12.94 17.87 31.88
N THR A 133 -14.08 17.74 31.19
CA THR A 133 -15.00 16.59 31.32
C THR A 133 -15.42 16.06 29.95
N GLU A 134 -15.93 14.84 29.92
CA GLU A 134 -16.62 14.31 28.73
C GLU A 134 -17.79 15.20 28.34
N PRO A 135 -18.12 15.27 27.02
CA PRO A 135 -19.33 15.93 26.54
C PRO A 135 -20.58 15.30 27.19
N ALA A 136 -21.40 16.14 27.83
CA ALA A 136 -22.60 15.70 28.52
C ALA A 136 -23.89 16.21 27.88
N TYR A 137 -23.79 17.32 27.17
CA TYR A 137 -24.92 17.98 26.51
C TYR A 137 -24.67 18.09 25.02
N ASP A 138 -25.73 18.17 24.24
CA ASP A 138 -25.64 18.42 22.80
C ASP A 138 -24.83 19.70 22.56
N ASN A 139 -23.98 19.64 21.52
CA ASN A 139 -23.01 20.68 21.18
C ASN A 139 -21.86 20.89 22.18
N ASP A 140 -21.69 20.04 23.19
CA ASP A 140 -20.43 19.98 23.92
C ASP A 140 -19.37 19.34 23.03
N ILE A 141 -18.17 19.95 22.95
CA ILE A 141 -17.05 19.46 22.14
C ILE A 141 -15.84 19.13 23.00
N LEU A 142 -15.21 17.98 22.69
CA LEU A 142 -13.86 17.62 23.11
C LEU A 142 -12.88 18.05 22.01
N LEU A 143 -11.87 18.82 22.35
CA LEU A 143 -10.79 19.19 21.42
C LEU A 143 -9.54 18.33 21.66
N SER A 144 -8.79 18.05 20.63
CA SER A 144 -7.47 17.42 20.75
C SER A 144 -6.46 18.38 21.37
N GLU A 145 -5.44 17.84 22.06
CA GLU A 145 -4.41 18.67 22.72
C GLU A 145 -3.61 19.47 21.68
N SER A 146 -3.24 18.86 20.56
CA SER A 146 -2.53 19.50 19.45
C SER A 146 -3.31 20.67 18.87
N PHE A 147 -4.61 20.48 18.59
CA PHE A 147 -5.49 21.52 18.11
C PHE A 147 -5.63 22.67 19.13
N ALA A 148 -5.86 22.35 20.40
CA ALA A 148 -5.96 23.35 21.44
C ALA A 148 -4.65 24.17 21.56
N ARG A 149 -3.47 23.54 21.45
CA ARG A 149 -2.17 24.23 21.47
C ARG A 149 -1.95 25.14 20.25
N LYS A 150 -2.54 24.82 19.10
CA LYS A 150 -2.47 25.66 17.89
C LYS A 150 -3.13 27.03 18.10
N TYR A 151 -4.23 27.05 18.86
CA TYR A 151 -5.04 28.26 19.01
C TYR A 151 -4.99 28.90 20.41
N TRP A 152 -4.68 28.18 21.47
CA TRP A 152 -4.61 28.72 22.85
C TRP A 152 -3.20 28.58 23.43
N LYS A 153 -2.84 29.54 24.28
CA LYS A 153 -1.51 29.56 24.93
C LYS A 153 -1.31 28.31 25.82
N HIS A 154 -2.36 27.93 26.52
CA HIS A 154 -2.45 26.71 27.28
C HIS A 154 -3.72 25.97 26.85
N PRO A 155 -3.69 24.63 26.60
CA PRO A 155 -4.87 23.89 26.15
C PRO A 155 -6.09 24.06 27.05
N GLN A 156 -5.88 24.11 28.36
CA GLN A 156 -6.95 24.32 29.36
C GLN A 156 -7.70 25.64 29.21
N ASP A 157 -7.10 26.67 28.60
CA ASP A 157 -7.73 27.98 28.38
C ASP A 157 -8.85 27.92 27.33
N ALA A 158 -8.92 26.81 26.59
CA ALA A 158 -9.99 26.56 25.63
C ALA A 158 -11.30 26.16 26.31
N ILE A 159 -11.26 25.58 27.51
CA ILE A 159 -12.45 25.01 28.20
C ILE A 159 -13.42 26.16 28.50
N GLY A 160 -14.70 25.95 28.20
CA GLY A 160 -15.77 26.92 28.34
C GLY A 160 -15.89 27.91 27.18
N SER A 161 -14.94 27.93 26.21
CA SER A 161 -15.07 28.76 25.02
C SER A 161 -16.25 28.30 24.16
N LEU A 162 -16.97 29.27 23.57
CA LEU A 162 -18.00 29.03 22.58
C LEU A 162 -17.39 29.15 21.17
N LEU A 163 -17.58 28.12 20.36
CA LEU A 163 -17.15 28.05 18.97
C LEU A 163 -18.40 28.19 18.10
N THR A 164 -18.54 29.29 17.38
CA THR A 164 -19.69 29.53 16.51
C THR A 164 -19.31 29.26 15.07
N GLN A 165 -20.11 28.43 14.38
CA GLN A 165 -19.94 28.14 12.96
C GLN A 165 -20.08 29.41 12.16
N LYS A 166 -19.11 29.72 11.31
CA LYS A 166 -19.13 30.88 10.44
C LYS A 166 -19.88 30.55 9.16
N THR A 167 -20.81 31.39 8.81
CA THR A 167 -21.55 31.28 7.56
C THR A 167 -20.66 31.79 6.42
N PRO A 168 -20.38 30.99 5.39
CA PRO A 168 -19.65 31.45 4.21
C PRO A 168 -20.36 32.60 3.52
N SER A 169 -19.61 33.52 2.93
CA SER A 169 -20.17 34.64 2.16
C SER A 169 -21.09 34.14 1.03
N GLY A 170 -22.32 34.59 1.01
CA GLY A 170 -23.32 34.19 -0.01
C GLY A 170 -24.20 33.01 0.39
N PHE A 171 -23.98 32.37 1.55
CA PHE A 171 -24.87 31.37 2.12
C PHE A 171 -25.60 31.92 3.34
N TYR A 172 -26.82 31.48 3.53
CA TYR A 172 -27.57 31.70 4.76
C TYR A 172 -27.72 30.34 5.45
N ILE A 173 -27.04 30.19 6.59
CA ILE A 173 -27.27 29.08 7.51
C ILE A 173 -28.24 29.56 8.55
N PRO A 174 -29.47 29.05 8.55
CA PRO A 174 -30.52 29.58 9.43
C PRO A 174 -30.16 29.46 10.92
N ASN A 175 -29.47 28.36 11.30
CA ASN A 175 -29.09 28.07 12.67
C ASN A 175 -27.61 27.62 12.68
N PRO A 176 -26.64 28.54 12.80
CA PRO A 176 -25.23 28.15 12.88
C PRO A 176 -24.97 27.36 14.15
N ILE A 177 -24.21 26.29 14.03
CA ILE A 177 -23.85 25.42 15.15
C ILE A 177 -22.98 26.21 16.12
N GLN A 178 -23.33 26.16 17.40
CA GLN A 178 -22.55 26.70 18.51
C GLN A 178 -22.06 25.56 19.38
N LEU A 179 -20.75 25.37 19.46
CA LEU A 179 -20.11 24.31 20.22
C LEU A 179 -19.47 24.88 21.49
N ARG A 180 -19.71 24.25 22.63
CA ARG A 180 -19.07 24.61 23.89
C ARG A 180 -17.95 23.63 24.20
N VAL A 181 -16.75 24.14 24.40
CA VAL A 181 -15.60 23.29 24.75
C VAL A 181 -15.76 22.75 26.17
N SER A 182 -16.04 21.44 26.31
CA SER A 182 -16.20 20.75 27.59
C SER A 182 -14.89 20.19 28.13
N GLY A 183 -13.96 19.83 27.27
CA GLY A 183 -12.69 19.28 27.69
C GLY A 183 -11.67 19.16 26.57
N ILE A 184 -10.47 18.74 26.97
CA ILE A 184 -9.34 18.49 26.09
C ILE A 184 -8.96 17.02 26.21
N MET A 185 -8.88 16.33 25.08
CA MET A 185 -8.43 14.95 24.98
C MET A 185 -6.98 14.86 24.53
N ALA A 186 -6.30 13.80 24.90
CA ALA A 186 -5.00 13.46 24.34
C ALA A 186 -5.11 13.20 22.83
N ASP A 187 -4.08 13.55 22.09
CA ASP A 187 -4.02 13.20 20.67
C ASP A 187 -4.09 11.68 20.51
N ALA A 188 -4.81 11.24 19.49
CA ALA A 188 -4.93 9.81 19.18
C ALA A 188 -3.55 9.24 18.81
N PRO A 189 -3.28 7.97 19.11
CA PRO A 189 -2.07 7.31 18.64
C PRO A 189 -1.96 7.35 17.11
N GLU A 190 -0.75 7.35 16.58
CA GLU A 190 -0.52 7.39 15.11
C GLU A 190 -1.20 6.23 14.37
N ASN A 191 -1.38 5.07 15.02
CA ASN A 191 -2.10 3.91 14.49
C ASN A 191 -3.59 3.93 14.84
N SER A 192 -4.23 5.09 14.83
CA SER A 192 -5.67 5.26 14.97
C SER A 192 -6.32 5.75 13.68
N SER A 193 -7.47 5.20 13.34
CA SER A 193 -8.34 5.72 12.27
C SER A 193 -9.23 6.88 12.74
N PHE A 194 -9.07 7.32 13.98
CA PHE A 194 -9.86 8.37 14.63
C PHE A 194 -8.95 9.54 15.04
N GLN A 195 -8.15 10.05 14.10
CA GLN A 195 -7.25 11.18 14.32
C GLN A 195 -7.93 12.51 13.98
N HIS A 196 -8.95 12.88 14.73
CA HIS A 196 -9.73 14.09 14.49
C HIS A 196 -9.39 15.18 15.50
N GLU A 197 -9.56 16.45 15.09
CA GLU A 197 -9.27 17.61 15.92
C GLU A 197 -10.32 17.85 17.01
N GLY A 198 -11.53 17.34 16.84
CA GLY A 198 -12.55 17.39 17.87
C GLY A 198 -13.76 16.50 17.63
N TYR A 199 -14.41 16.12 18.74
CA TYR A 199 -15.68 15.38 18.74
C TYR A 199 -16.73 16.14 19.51
N TYR A 200 -17.86 16.44 18.89
CA TYR A 200 -18.98 17.08 19.55
C TYR A 200 -20.22 16.21 19.58
N LEU A 201 -20.93 16.28 20.71
CA LEU A 201 -22.13 15.51 20.91
C LEU A 201 -23.30 16.08 20.10
N ASN A 202 -23.97 15.22 19.35
CA ASN A 202 -25.17 15.56 18.60
C ASN A 202 -26.19 14.42 18.71
N ASN A 203 -27.05 14.47 19.75
CA ASN A 203 -28.10 13.50 19.98
C ASN A 203 -29.51 14.02 19.59
N SER A 204 -29.59 15.21 18.97
CA SER A 204 -30.87 15.86 18.74
C SER A 204 -31.84 14.94 17.96
N GLU A 205 -32.99 14.67 18.54
CA GLU A 205 -34.06 13.89 17.88
C GLU A 205 -34.53 14.54 16.58
N ASN A 206 -34.27 15.83 16.40
CA ASN A 206 -34.56 16.62 15.19
C ASN A 206 -33.40 16.56 14.18
N GLY A 207 -32.28 15.92 14.50
CA GLY A 207 -31.17 15.71 13.57
C GLY A 207 -31.50 14.60 12.59
N ASP A 208 -30.94 14.70 11.40
CA ASP A 208 -31.10 13.71 10.31
C ASP A 208 -30.70 12.27 10.71
N TYR A 209 -30.03 12.10 11.86
CA TYR A 209 -29.60 10.80 12.41
C TYR A 209 -30.73 9.90 12.92
N HIS A 210 -31.93 10.44 13.15
CA HIS A 210 -33.08 9.68 13.67
C HIS A 210 -34.24 9.56 12.69
N ASN A 211 -34.03 10.02 11.44
CA ASN A 211 -35.10 9.89 10.44
C ASN A 211 -35.28 8.43 10.03
N LYS A 212 -36.29 7.76 10.60
CA LYS A 212 -36.55 6.32 10.42
C LYS A 212 -37.11 5.95 9.05
N GLU A 213 -37.45 6.92 8.22
CA GLU A 213 -38.19 6.66 6.97
C GLU A 213 -37.39 6.90 5.70
N ASN A 214 -36.25 7.63 5.76
CA ASN A 214 -35.50 8.02 4.56
C ASN A 214 -34.27 7.18 4.33
N TRP A 215 -34.42 6.02 3.73
CA TRP A 215 -33.30 5.14 3.31
C TRP A 215 -32.44 5.71 2.21
N MET A 216 -32.95 6.70 1.46
CA MET A 216 -32.22 7.36 0.38
C MET A 216 -31.37 8.54 0.88
N TYR A 217 -31.57 8.98 2.13
CA TYR A 217 -30.77 10.03 2.72
C TYR A 217 -29.45 9.48 3.24
N ILE A 218 -28.40 9.67 2.48
CA ILE A 218 -27.04 9.30 2.84
C ILE A 218 -26.35 10.56 3.34
N ALA A 219 -26.34 10.75 4.66
CA ALA A 219 -25.47 11.72 5.31
C ALA A 219 -24.03 11.19 5.27
N ASN A 220 -23.06 12.07 5.45
CA ASN A 220 -21.64 11.66 5.63
C ASN A 220 -21.46 10.96 6.99
N THR A 221 -22.16 9.83 7.20
CA THR A 221 -22.25 9.12 8.46
C THR A 221 -21.53 7.78 8.38
N HIS A 222 -20.64 7.56 9.31
CA HIS A 222 -19.92 6.31 9.51
C HIS A 222 -20.54 5.54 10.67
N VAL A 223 -21.05 4.35 10.40
CA VAL A 223 -21.74 3.52 11.41
C VAL A 223 -20.82 2.40 11.89
N HIS A 224 -20.64 2.34 13.21
CA HIS A 224 -19.86 1.31 13.89
C HIS A 224 -20.75 0.50 14.82
N LEU A 225 -20.52 -0.80 14.86
CA LEU A 225 -21.30 -1.72 15.68
C LEU A 225 -20.38 -2.62 16.51
N VAL A 226 -20.77 -2.89 17.75
CA VAL A 226 -20.07 -3.77 18.66
C VAL A 226 -20.92 -5.00 18.88
N LEU A 227 -20.41 -6.19 18.55
CA LEU A 227 -21.12 -7.45 18.76
C LEU A 227 -21.01 -7.91 20.22
N LYS A 228 -22.03 -8.60 20.71
CA LYS A 228 -22.03 -9.28 22.01
C LYS A 228 -20.94 -10.35 22.07
N GLU A 229 -20.47 -10.64 23.28
CA GLU A 229 -19.48 -11.70 23.49
C GLU A 229 -20.00 -13.07 23.04
N GLY A 230 -19.18 -13.79 22.28
CA GLY A 230 -19.51 -15.12 21.76
C GLY A 230 -20.25 -15.14 20.42
N VAL A 231 -20.70 -14.01 19.87
CA VAL A 231 -21.30 -13.94 18.54
C VAL A 231 -20.23 -14.12 17.47
N ARG A 232 -20.49 -14.99 16.51
CA ARG A 232 -19.61 -15.19 15.35
C ARG A 232 -19.92 -14.15 14.27
N PHE A 233 -18.89 -13.48 13.80
CA PHE A 233 -19.02 -12.45 12.77
C PHE A 233 -19.73 -12.94 11.51
N ASN A 234 -19.39 -14.13 11.00
CA ASN A 234 -19.96 -14.65 9.77
C ASN A 234 -21.47 -14.88 9.89
N ASP A 235 -21.93 -15.40 11.03
CA ASP A 235 -23.35 -15.67 11.28
C ASP A 235 -24.14 -14.34 11.34
N PHE A 236 -23.60 -13.35 12.07
CA PHE A 236 -24.18 -12.00 12.14
C PHE A 236 -24.20 -11.31 10.77
N SER A 237 -23.07 -11.33 10.04
CA SER A 237 -22.97 -10.68 8.74
C SER A 237 -23.97 -11.26 7.74
N GLN A 238 -24.14 -12.57 7.69
CA GLN A 238 -25.13 -13.22 6.84
C GLN A 238 -26.56 -12.86 7.26
N HIS A 239 -26.83 -12.83 8.56
CA HIS A 239 -28.16 -12.45 9.09
C HIS A 239 -28.52 -11.01 8.69
N LEU A 240 -27.63 -10.04 8.97
CA LEU A 240 -27.90 -8.64 8.65
C LEU A 240 -28.01 -8.41 7.14
N LEU A 241 -27.12 -8.99 6.32
CA LEU A 241 -27.19 -8.83 4.88
C LEU A 241 -28.45 -9.47 4.29
N SER A 242 -28.95 -10.59 4.85
CA SER A 242 -30.22 -11.20 4.42
C SER A 242 -31.40 -10.29 4.72
N LEU A 243 -31.44 -9.69 5.93
CA LEU A 243 -32.49 -8.72 6.30
C LEU A 243 -32.50 -7.51 5.36
N LEU A 244 -31.33 -6.97 5.03
CA LEU A 244 -31.23 -5.83 4.12
C LEU A 244 -31.65 -6.17 2.69
N HIS A 245 -31.34 -7.38 2.24
CA HIS A 245 -31.69 -7.86 0.90
C HIS A 245 -33.20 -8.14 0.72
N GLU A 246 -33.93 -8.46 1.82
CA GLU A 246 -35.36 -8.64 1.82
C GLU A 246 -36.12 -7.30 1.67
N MET A 247 -35.45 -6.16 1.94
CA MET A 247 -36.07 -4.84 1.79
C MET A 247 -36.07 -4.42 0.30
N GLU A 248 -37.27 -4.20 -0.24
CA GLU A 248 -37.47 -3.86 -1.66
C GLU A 248 -36.71 -2.59 -2.08
N ILE A 249 -36.62 -1.59 -1.18
CA ILE A 249 -35.88 -0.32 -1.38
C ILE A 249 -34.37 -0.54 -1.51
N LEU A 250 -33.80 -1.57 -0.87
CA LEU A 250 -32.36 -1.82 -0.79
C LEU A 250 -31.90 -3.00 -1.66
N LYS A 251 -32.80 -3.56 -2.46
CA LYS A 251 -32.54 -4.79 -3.23
C LYS A 251 -31.35 -4.70 -4.17
N ASP A 252 -31.09 -3.53 -4.68
CA ASP A 252 -29.96 -3.24 -5.60
C ASP A 252 -28.76 -2.56 -4.92
N VAL A 253 -28.84 -2.34 -3.60
CA VAL A 253 -27.79 -1.68 -2.81
C VAL A 253 -26.93 -2.73 -2.12
N LYS A 254 -25.63 -2.67 -2.37
CA LYS A 254 -24.66 -3.57 -1.72
C LYS A 254 -24.13 -2.93 -0.45
N PHE A 255 -24.22 -3.67 0.65
CA PHE A 255 -23.59 -3.30 1.92
C PHE A 255 -22.38 -4.20 2.18
N SER A 256 -21.37 -3.63 2.80
CA SER A 256 -20.20 -4.37 3.28
C SER A 256 -20.04 -4.16 4.78
N ILE A 257 -19.57 -5.19 5.45
CA ILE A 257 -19.28 -5.15 6.89
C ILE A 257 -17.84 -5.61 7.08
N ILE A 258 -17.03 -4.76 7.67
CA ILE A 258 -15.60 -5.06 7.89
C ILE A 258 -15.22 -4.93 9.36
N PRO A 259 -14.25 -5.72 9.86
CA PRO A 259 -13.65 -5.51 11.17
C PRO A 259 -12.99 -4.13 11.28
N LEU A 260 -13.01 -3.54 12.47
CA LEU A 260 -12.49 -2.19 12.71
C LEU A 260 -11.05 -2.00 12.18
N PHE A 261 -10.14 -2.97 12.37
CA PHE A 261 -8.76 -2.87 11.89
C PHE A 261 -8.64 -2.79 10.36
N GLN A 262 -9.65 -3.23 9.60
CA GLN A 262 -9.67 -3.14 8.14
C GLN A 262 -10.11 -1.75 7.66
N LYS A 263 -10.73 -0.93 8.50
CA LYS A 263 -11.11 0.45 8.18
C LYS A 263 -9.94 1.24 7.61
N HIS A 264 -8.76 1.10 8.22
CA HIS A 264 -7.56 1.77 7.75
C HIS A 264 -7.16 1.38 6.32
N PHE A 265 -7.34 0.12 5.91
CA PHE A 265 -7.00 -0.33 4.56
C PHE A 265 -8.05 0.04 3.51
N GLU A 266 -9.32 0.06 3.92
CA GLU A 266 -10.44 0.29 3.00
C GLU A 266 -10.65 1.79 2.72
N PHE A 267 -10.48 2.63 3.73
CA PHE A 267 -10.79 4.06 3.66
C PHE A 267 -9.58 4.97 3.81
N ALA A 268 -8.38 4.42 3.85
CA ALA A 268 -7.19 5.22 3.93
C ALA A 268 -6.99 6.09 2.68
N ALA A 269 -6.30 7.20 2.86
CA ALA A 269 -5.93 8.12 1.78
C ALA A 269 -5.24 7.39 0.61
N GLU A 270 -5.25 8.00 -0.56
CA GLU A 270 -4.69 7.48 -1.82
C GLU A 270 -3.27 6.89 -1.71
N GLU A 271 -2.54 7.23 -0.66
CA GLU A 271 -1.15 6.84 -0.41
C GLU A 271 -0.98 5.57 0.46
N SER A 272 -2.06 4.93 0.91
CA SER A 272 -1.95 3.78 1.81
C SER A 272 -1.61 2.48 1.09
N PHE A 273 -0.97 1.58 1.82
CA PHE A 273 -0.63 0.25 1.32
C PHE A 273 -1.83 -0.69 1.44
N SER A 274 -2.07 -1.49 0.40
CA SER A 274 -3.05 -2.56 0.52
C SER A 274 -2.58 -3.66 1.47
N TYR A 275 -3.49 -4.25 2.23
CA TYR A 275 -3.20 -5.40 3.11
C TYR A 275 -2.54 -6.56 2.35
N SER A 276 -2.92 -6.76 1.10
CA SER A 276 -2.32 -7.75 0.20
C SER A 276 -0.82 -7.48 -0.03
N SER A 277 -0.42 -6.23 -0.28
CA SER A 277 0.98 -5.84 -0.48
C SER A 277 1.83 -6.09 0.76
N ILE A 278 1.31 -5.80 1.95
CA ILE A 278 2.01 -6.03 3.23
C ILE A 278 2.23 -7.52 3.46
N ARG A 279 1.21 -8.35 3.24
CA ARG A 279 1.31 -9.81 3.34
C ARG A 279 2.32 -10.37 2.34
N MET A 280 2.28 -9.90 1.09
CA MET A 280 3.20 -10.33 0.04
C MET A 280 4.65 -9.99 0.41
N PHE A 281 4.91 -8.79 0.94
CA PHE A 281 6.24 -8.39 1.40
C PHE A 281 6.71 -9.21 2.60
N THR A 282 5.82 -9.50 3.55
CA THR A 282 6.15 -10.33 4.72
C THR A 282 6.49 -11.77 4.30
N ALA A 283 5.72 -12.35 3.38
CA ALA A 283 6.01 -13.67 2.83
C ALA A 283 7.34 -13.69 2.05
N ALA A 284 7.59 -12.65 1.26
CA ALA A 284 8.85 -12.48 0.54
C ALA A 284 10.05 -12.38 1.49
N SER A 285 9.95 -11.57 2.53
CA SER A 285 11.01 -11.44 3.54
C SER A 285 11.28 -12.76 4.28
N PHE A 286 10.24 -13.55 4.55
CA PHE A 286 10.38 -14.89 5.10
C PHE A 286 11.11 -15.85 4.12
N LEU A 287 10.79 -15.78 2.83
CA LEU A 287 11.51 -16.58 1.81
C LEU A 287 13.00 -16.18 1.72
N LEU A 288 13.30 -14.88 1.80
CA LEU A 288 14.68 -14.42 1.88
C LEU A 288 15.38 -14.98 3.12
N LEU A 289 14.74 -14.95 4.28
CA LEU A 289 15.28 -15.54 5.51
C LEU A 289 15.56 -17.04 5.35
N CYS A 290 14.67 -17.79 4.70
CA CYS A 290 14.88 -19.19 4.35
C CYS A 290 16.09 -19.36 3.40
N CYS A 291 16.20 -18.53 2.37
CA CYS A 291 17.32 -18.55 1.43
C CYS A 291 18.66 -18.37 2.15
N VAL A 292 18.74 -17.37 3.03
CA VAL A 292 19.93 -17.09 3.84
C VAL A 292 20.24 -18.23 4.80
N LEU A 293 19.23 -18.80 5.44
CA LEU A 293 19.40 -19.93 6.34
C LEU A 293 19.95 -21.17 5.61
N PHE A 294 19.39 -21.53 4.45
CA PHE A 294 19.91 -22.62 3.61
C PHE A 294 21.34 -22.36 3.16
N ASN A 295 21.67 -21.13 2.78
CA ASN A 295 23.04 -20.76 2.45
C ASN A 295 23.98 -20.94 3.63
N PHE A 296 23.60 -20.47 4.82
CA PHE A 296 24.37 -20.63 6.05
C PHE A 296 24.61 -22.10 6.38
N ILE A 297 23.57 -22.93 6.35
CA ILE A 297 23.67 -24.37 6.59
C ILE A 297 24.64 -25.03 5.61
N ASN A 298 24.54 -24.69 4.32
CA ASN A 298 25.45 -25.21 3.29
C ASN A 298 26.89 -24.83 3.53
N LEU A 299 27.17 -23.58 3.84
CA LEU A 299 28.50 -23.06 4.14
C LEU A 299 29.07 -23.72 5.40
N PHE A 300 28.24 -23.86 6.42
CA PHE A 300 28.63 -24.51 7.67
C PHE A 300 28.98 -25.99 7.48
N LEU A 301 28.12 -26.74 6.81
CA LEU A 301 28.38 -28.17 6.51
C LEU A 301 29.61 -28.33 5.63
N ASN A 302 29.85 -27.45 4.67
CA ASN A 302 31.02 -27.51 3.81
C ASN A 302 32.34 -27.36 4.60
N ARG A 303 32.40 -26.37 5.51
CA ARG A 303 33.53 -26.20 6.43
C ARG A 303 33.74 -27.46 7.29
N TYR A 304 32.68 -28.07 7.68
CA TYR A 304 32.64 -29.22 8.53
C TYR A 304 33.30 -30.43 7.87
N TYR A 305 32.89 -30.72 6.63
CA TYR A 305 33.47 -31.83 5.85
C TYR A 305 34.95 -31.63 5.58
N GLN A 306 35.43 -30.40 5.47
CA GLN A 306 36.87 -30.08 5.34
C GLN A 306 37.65 -30.42 6.62
N ARG A 307 37.01 -30.41 7.79
CA ARG A 307 37.64 -30.65 9.11
C ARG A 307 37.43 -32.07 9.63
N LEU A 308 36.83 -32.96 8.84
CA LEU A 308 36.56 -34.33 9.30
C LEU A 308 37.81 -35.08 9.75
N ARG A 309 38.94 -34.87 9.11
CA ARG A 309 40.25 -35.50 9.52
C ARG A 309 40.61 -35.03 10.93
N GLU A 310 40.56 -33.78 11.23
CA GLU A 310 40.88 -33.20 12.56
C GLU A 310 39.96 -33.82 13.63
N MET A 311 38.64 -33.94 13.32
CA MET A 311 37.68 -34.49 14.25
C MET A 311 37.90 -35.98 14.54
N LYS A 312 38.27 -36.73 13.51
CA LYS A 312 38.59 -38.13 13.66
C LYS A 312 39.85 -38.36 14.51
N LEU A 313 40.87 -37.53 14.31
CA LEU A 313 42.06 -37.55 15.17
C LEU A 313 41.67 -37.26 16.65
N ARG A 314 40.83 -36.29 16.89
CA ARG A 314 40.36 -35.98 18.25
C ARG A 314 39.54 -37.16 18.83
N LYS A 315 38.73 -37.83 18.01
CA LYS A 315 37.98 -39.01 18.42
C LYS A 315 38.87 -40.21 18.73
N SER A 316 39.92 -40.43 17.95
CA SER A 316 40.92 -41.49 18.21
C SER A 316 41.73 -41.17 19.48
N MET A 317 41.87 -39.88 19.83
CA MET A 317 42.52 -39.43 21.08
C MET A 317 41.54 -39.41 22.29
N GLY A 318 40.33 -40.03 22.18
CA GLY A 318 39.38 -40.18 23.26
C GLY A 318 38.34 -39.06 23.43
N ALA A 319 38.14 -38.21 22.45
CA ALA A 319 37.08 -37.22 22.54
C ALA A 319 35.69 -37.86 22.41
N ASN A 320 34.82 -37.61 23.40
CA ASN A 320 33.43 -38.10 23.45
C ASN A 320 32.56 -37.36 22.39
N HIS A 321 31.58 -38.07 21.80
CA HIS A 321 30.62 -37.56 20.85
C HIS A 321 29.90 -36.32 21.37
N ARG A 322 29.47 -36.32 22.64
CA ARG A 322 28.80 -35.17 23.27
C ARG A 322 29.67 -33.92 23.30
N LYS A 323 30.98 -34.05 23.55
CA LYS A 323 31.93 -32.91 23.57
C LYS A 323 32.13 -32.34 22.14
N LEU A 324 32.23 -33.18 21.12
CA LEU A 324 32.36 -32.73 19.73
C LEU A 324 31.07 -32.04 19.27
N MET A 325 29.93 -32.63 19.56
CA MET A 325 28.63 -32.04 19.22
C MET A 325 28.43 -30.67 19.89
N GLY A 326 28.73 -30.56 21.21
CA GLY A 326 28.66 -29.32 21.96
C GLY A 326 29.60 -28.23 21.40
N GLN A 327 30.81 -28.59 21.00
CA GLN A 327 31.73 -27.64 20.35
C GLN A 327 31.15 -27.07 19.08
N LEU A 328 30.49 -27.86 18.27
CA LEU A 328 29.97 -27.50 16.98
C LEU A 328 28.73 -26.62 17.11
N LEU A 329 27.82 -26.98 17.99
CA LEU A 329 26.66 -26.19 18.30
C LEU A 329 27.04 -24.83 18.90
N THR A 330 28.12 -24.79 19.72
CA THR A 330 28.68 -23.52 20.22
C THR A 330 29.22 -22.64 19.08
N GLU A 331 29.85 -23.23 18.08
CA GLU A 331 30.34 -22.50 16.89
C GLU A 331 29.19 -21.91 16.08
N VAL A 332 28.07 -22.64 15.88
CA VAL A 332 26.84 -22.14 15.25
C VAL A 332 26.23 -21.00 16.07
N LEU A 333 26.06 -21.20 17.36
CA LEU A 333 25.50 -20.18 18.27
C LEU A 333 26.31 -18.89 18.23
N PHE A 334 27.63 -19.00 18.19
CA PHE A 334 28.52 -17.84 18.12
C PHE A 334 28.31 -17.05 16.81
N HIS A 335 28.16 -17.75 15.67
CA HIS A 335 27.85 -17.08 14.39
C HIS A 335 26.46 -16.41 14.42
N CYS A 336 25.45 -17.05 14.97
CA CYS A 336 24.11 -16.47 15.09
C CYS A 336 24.09 -15.24 16.01
N LEU A 337 24.83 -15.27 17.13
CA LEU A 337 24.94 -14.11 18.03
C LEU A 337 25.67 -12.94 17.37
N LEU A 338 26.76 -13.21 16.64
CA LEU A 338 27.44 -12.15 15.87
C LEU A 338 26.52 -11.58 14.77
N ALA A 339 25.80 -12.45 14.07
CA ALA A 339 24.80 -11.99 13.10
C ALA A 339 23.70 -11.14 13.77
N GLY A 340 23.28 -11.49 15.00
CA GLY A 340 22.37 -10.68 15.79
C GLY A 340 22.92 -9.30 16.11
N VAL A 341 24.18 -9.17 16.51
CA VAL A 341 24.83 -7.88 16.76
C VAL A 341 24.86 -7.04 15.47
N VAL A 342 25.30 -7.61 14.34
CA VAL A 342 25.33 -6.91 13.05
C VAL A 342 23.91 -6.54 12.61
N CYS A 343 22.92 -7.42 12.84
CA CYS A 343 21.51 -7.15 12.58
C CYS A 343 21.02 -5.93 13.38
N GLY A 344 21.34 -5.84 14.67
CA GLY A 344 21.01 -4.67 15.48
C GLY A 344 21.58 -3.37 14.90
N CYS A 345 22.84 -3.37 14.46
CA CYS A 345 23.43 -2.22 13.77
C CYS A 345 22.70 -1.91 12.44
N LEU A 346 22.31 -2.93 11.67
CA LEU A 346 21.58 -2.73 10.43
C LEU A 346 20.19 -2.15 10.69
N LEU A 347 19.49 -2.56 11.75
CA LEU A 347 18.20 -1.99 12.14
C LEU A 347 18.34 -0.49 12.39
N GLU A 348 19.32 -0.04 13.18
CA GLU A 348 19.52 1.39 13.45
C GLU A 348 19.84 2.19 12.17
N VAL A 349 20.70 1.66 11.32
CA VAL A 349 21.11 2.36 10.07
C VAL A 349 19.98 2.45 9.06
N PHE A 350 19.15 1.39 8.93
CA PHE A 350 18.13 1.34 7.90
C PHE A 350 16.74 1.78 8.36
N THR A 351 16.51 2.03 9.64
CA THR A 351 15.25 2.57 10.15
C THR A 351 14.80 3.84 9.42
N PRO A 352 15.61 4.91 9.25
CA PRO A 352 15.15 6.10 8.55
C PRO A 352 14.77 5.84 7.08
N PHE A 353 15.45 4.90 6.43
CA PHE A 353 15.15 4.50 5.06
C PHE A 353 13.78 3.77 4.96
N PHE A 354 13.49 2.90 5.92
CA PHE A 354 12.20 2.21 5.98
C PHE A 354 11.07 3.16 6.34
N GLU A 355 11.26 4.09 7.27
CA GLU A 355 10.30 5.14 7.60
C GLU A 355 9.94 5.98 6.37
N GLN A 356 10.93 6.34 5.56
CA GLN A 356 10.70 7.09 4.33
C GLN A 356 9.93 6.29 3.27
N ILE A 357 10.20 4.98 3.13
CA ILE A 357 9.49 4.13 2.16
C ILE A 357 8.07 3.86 2.60
N LEU A 358 7.88 3.58 3.89
CA LEU A 358 6.61 3.17 4.45
C LEU A 358 5.73 4.36 4.87
N SER A 359 6.30 5.58 4.90
CA SER A 359 5.65 6.81 5.38
C SER A 359 5.06 6.64 6.79
N THR A 360 5.77 5.91 7.67
CA THR A 360 5.35 5.61 9.04
C THR A 360 6.52 5.78 9.99
N THR A 361 6.27 6.22 11.22
CA THR A 361 7.30 6.31 12.25
C THR A 361 7.52 4.96 12.93
N ILE A 362 8.76 4.57 13.14
CA ILE A 362 9.10 3.28 13.76
C ILE A 362 9.34 3.47 15.26
N GLN A 363 8.48 2.85 16.06
CA GLN A 363 8.64 2.83 17.51
C GLN A 363 9.82 1.93 17.93
N TYR A 364 10.91 2.54 18.38
CA TYR A 364 12.13 1.83 18.78
C TYR A 364 11.88 0.74 19.82
N THR A 365 11.03 0.99 20.81
CA THR A 365 10.71 0.00 21.84
C THR A 365 10.07 -1.26 21.28
N THR A 366 9.23 -1.10 20.28
CA THR A 366 8.49 -2.20 19.64
C THR A 366 9.39 -2.99 18.69
N ILE A 367 10.20 -2.32 17.86
CA ILE A 367 11.10 -3.02 16.93
C ILE A 367 12.14 -3.86 17.66
N TRP A 368 12.69 -3.38 18.81
CA TRP A 368 13.63 -4.16 19.62
C TRP A 368 12.97 -5.36 20.29
N LYS A 369 11.70 -5.28 20.68
CA LYS A 369 10.93 -6.45 21.16
C LYS A 369 10.75 -7.50 20.05
N VAL A 370 10.44 -7.07 18.83
CA VAL A 370 10.33 -7.95 17.65
C VAL A 370 11.69 -8.56 17.35
N PHE A 371 12.78 -7.78 17.36
CA PHE A 371 14.14 -8.26 17.17
C PHE A 371 14.50 -9.40 18.12
N LEU A 372 14.29 -9.24 19.43
CA LEU A 372 14.60 -10.28 20.40
C LEU A 372 13.79 -11.56 20.18
N LYS A 373 12.51 -11.44 19.83
CA LYS A 373 11.64 -12.60 19.53
C LYS A 373 12.10 -13.34 18.27
N VAL A 374 12.36 -12.60 17.21
CA VAL A 374 12.79 -13.16 15.91
C VAL A 374 14.18 -13.79 16.05
N LEU A 375 15.13 -13.11 16.68
CA LEU A 375 16.49 -13.64 16.87
C LEU A 375 16.49 -14.91 17.70
N SER A 376 15.72 -14.97 18.78
CA SER A 376 15.63 -16.18 19.63
C SER A 376 14.97 -17.33 18.85
N ALA A 377 13.89 -17.09 18.14
CA ALA A 377 13.23 -18.09 17.29
C ALA A 377 14.18 -18.58 16.19
N PHE A 378 14.92 -17.68 15.54
CA PHE A 378 15.90 -18.01 14.50
C PHE A 378 17.04 -18.88 15.04
N ILE A 379 17.61 -18.56 16.23
CA ILE A 379 18.65 -19.36 16.88
C ILE A 379 18.14 -20.76 17.17
N ILE A 380 16.95 -20.88 17.77
CA ILE A 380 16.34 -22.18 18.09
C ILE A 380 16.13 -22.99 16.81
N THR A 381 15.54 -22.42 15.77
CA THR A 381 15.29 -23.08 14.50
C THR A 381 16.58 -23.55 13.83
N THR A 382 17.60 -22.69 13.80
CA THR A 382 18.92 -23.03 13.24
C THR A 382 19.58 -24.16 14.01
N MET A 383 19.52 -24.16 15.35
CA MET A 383 20.05 -25.22 16.20
C MET A 383 19.35 -26.55 15.93
N LEU A 384 18.02 -26.57 15.84
CA LEU A 384 17.22 -27.74 15.56
C LEU A 384 17.54 -28.33 14.16
N LEU A 385 17.59 -27.47 13.13
CA LEU A 385 17.89 -27.91 11.76
C LEU A 385 19.31 -28.50 11.64
N LEU A 386 20.28 -27.97 12.37
CA LEU A 386 21.67 -28.45 12.34
C LEU A 386 21.92 -29.65 13.25
N LEU A 387 21.04 -29.94 14.19
CA LEU A 387 21.21 -31.03 15.14
C LEU A 387 21.37 -32.39 14.43
N LEU A 388 20.51 -32.70 13.45
CA LEU A 388 20.55 -33.95 12.67
C LEU A 388 21.83 -34.08 11.82
N PRO A 389 22.23 -33.13 10.98
CA PRO A 389 23.46 -33.21 10.21
C PRO A 389 24.70 -33.31 11.12
N VAL A 390 24.75 -32.54 12.20
CA VAL A 390 25.87 -32.59 13.15
C VAL A 390 25.93 -33.95 13.83
N TRP A 391 24.79 -34.49 14.28
CA TRP A 391 24.72 -35.82 14.90
C TRP A 391 25.21 -36.91 13.91
N GLN A 392 24.79 -36.90 12.64
CA GLN A 392 25.24 -37.84 11.64
C GLN A 392 26.77 -37.79 11.43
N ILE A 393 27.32 -36.59 11.36
CA ILE A 393 28.76 -36.38 11.16
C ILE A 393 29.57 -36.90 12.33
N VAL A 394 29.14 -36.61 13.57
CA VAL A 394 29.86 -37.05 14.78
C VAL A 394 29.83 -38.57 14.97
N HIS A 395 28.79 -39.25 14.44
CA HIS A 395 28.67 -40.72 14.56
C HIS A 395 29.34 -41.51 13.40
N ILE A 396 29.94 -40.86 12.40
CA ILE A 396 30.72 -41.59 11.37
C ILE A 396 31.86 -42.35 12.00
N SER A 397 31.93 -43.68 11.73
CA SER A 397 32.96 -44.57 12.26
C SER A 397 34.35 -44.24 11.73
N VAL A 398 35.36 -44.33 12.62
CA VAL A 398 36.76 -44.02 12.30
C VAL A 398 37.34 -45.00 11.26
N SER A 399 36.95 -46.26 11.32
CA SER A 399 37.48 -47.35 10.48
C SER A 399 37.08 -47.26 9.01
N ARG A 400 35.86 -46.83 8.70
CA ARG A 400 35.35 -46.71 7.32
C ARG A 400 36.02 -45.63 6.46
N THR A 401 36.82 -44.79 7.00
CA THR A 401 37.32 -43.60 6.32
C THR A 401 38.84 -43.56 6.15
N LEU A 402 39.55 -44.50 6.72
CA LEU A 402 40.97 -44.69 6.41
C LEU A 402 41.19 -45.40 5.05
N THR A 403 40.15 -46.11 4.58
CA THR A 403 40.22 -46.96 3.39
C THR A 403 39.30 -46.52 2.22
N SER A 404 38.33 -45.63 2.45
CA SER A 404 37.39 -45.19 1.40
C SER A 404 37.18 -43.65 1.42
N LYS A 405 37.00 -43.04 0.25
CA LYS A 405 36.64 -41.65 0.07
C LYS A 405 35.33 -41.37 0.83
N PRO A 406 35.23 -40.34 1.70
CA PRO A 406 34.05 -40.03 2.51
C PRO A 406 32.95 -39.32 1.72
N HIS A 407 32.45 -39.96 0.67
CA HIS A 407 31.28 -39.49 -0.03
C HIS A 407 30.05 -40.28 0.42
N THR A 408 29.39 -39.79 1.49
CA THR A 408 28.02 -40.24 1.73
C THR A 408 27.14 -39.57 0.68
N HIS A 409 26.53 -40.37 -0.21
CA HIS A 409 25.60 -39.95 -1.25
C HIS A 409 24.53 -38.97 -0.73
N ARG A 410 24.18 -39.12 0.54
CA ARG A 410 23.18 -38.30 1.25
C ARG A 410 23.60 -36.85 1.49
N SER A 411 24.87 -36.57 1.70
CA SER A 411 25.36 -35.20 1.95
C SER A 411 25.45 -34.36 0.68
N THR A 412 25.72 -35.02 -0.47
CA THR A 412 25.72 -34.35 -1.77
C THR A 412 24.30 -34.02 -2.25
N LEU A 413 23.34 -34.91 -1.97
CA LEU A 413 21.93 -34.68 -2.25
C LEU A 413 21.36 -33.47 -1.47
N PHE A 414 21.62 -33.38 -0.17
CA PHE A 414 21.17 -32.25 0.64
C PHE A 414 21.73 -30.91 0.12
N ARG A 415 23.01 -30.85 -0.24
CA ARG A 415 23.64 -29.64 -0.78
C ARG A 415 23.05 -29.22 -2.14
N ARG A 416 22.80 -30.20 -3.03
CA ARG A 416 22.13 -29.95 -4.31
C ARG A 416 20.71 -29.46 -4.12
N PHE A 417 19.96 -30.10 -3.23
CA PHE A 417 18.60 -29.67 -2.87
C PHE A 417 18.57 -28.24 -2.36
N ALA A 418 19.44 -27.88 -1.41
CA ALA A 418 19.51 -26.54 -0.87
C ALA A 418 19.89 -25.49 -1.93
N LEU A 419 20.75 -25.83 -2.90
CA LEU A 419 21.06 -24.96 -4.05
C LEU A 419 19.85 -24.78 -4.98
N VAL A 420 19.13 -25.85 -5.27
CA VAL A 420 17.92 -25.78 -6.10
C VAL A 420 16.88 -24.88 -5.43
N VAL A 421 16.62 -25.04 -4.13
CA VAL A 421 15.71 -24.18 -3.37
C VAL A 421 16.17 -22.72 -3.40
N GLN A 422 17.46 -22.47 -3.25
CA GLN A 422 18.04 -21.13 -3.29
C GLN A 422 17.90 -20.48 -4.67
N LEU A 423 18.18 -21.23 -5.76
CA LEU A 423 17.96 -20.76 -7.13
C LEU A 423 16.49 -20.55 -7.46
N LEU A 424 15.60 -21.40 -6.92
CA LEU A 424 14.16 -21.26 -7.04
C LEU A 424 13.69 -19.93 -6.43
N ILE A 425 14.09 -19.63 -5.19
CA ILE A 425 13.74 -18.39 -4.52
C ILE A 425 14.33 -17.18 -5.28
N CYS A 426 15.56 -17.30 -5.79
CA CYS A 426 16.19 -16.24 -6.58
C CYS A 426 15.41 -15.97 -7.88
N LEU A 427 15.04 -17.01 -8.65
CA LEU A 427 14.26 -16.88 -9.87
C LEU A 427 12.86 -16.31 -9.58
N PHE A 428 12.22 -16.76 -8.50
CA PHE A 428 10.92 -16.23 -8.06
C PHE A 428 11.01 -14.71 -7.82
N PHE A 429 11.99 -14.23 -7.06
CA PHE A 429 12.14 -12.79 -6.79
C PHE A 429 12.42 -11.99 -8.05
N LEU A 430 13.33 -12.47 -8.91
CA LEU A 430 13.69 -11.76 -10.14
C LEU A 430 12.51 -11.62 -11.08
N THR A 431 11.79 -12.70 -11.31
CA THR A 431 10.64 -12.70 -12.22
C THR A 431 9.46 -11.90 -11.64
N SER A 432 9.21 -12.00 -10.33
CA SER A 432 8.21 -11.17 -9.66
C SER A 432 8.54 -9.68 -9.75
N THR A 433 9.79 -9.29 -9.48
CA THR A 433 10.25 -7.90 -9.61
C THR A 433 10.08 -7.38 -11.04
N ALA A 434 10.33 -8.22 -12.04
CA ALA A 434 10.16 -7.83 -13.44
C ALA A 434 8.69 -7.64 -13.83
N VAL A 435 7.78 -8.45 -13.30
CA VAL A 435 6.33 -8.28 -13.48
C VAL A 435 5.87 -6.97 -12.83
N LEU A 436 6.28 -6.71 -11.57
CA LEU A 436 5.98 -5.46 -10.86
C LEU A 436 6.46 -4.25 -11.66
N TYR A 437 7.70 -4.28 -12.16
CA TYR A 437 8.24 -3.19 -12.98
C TYR A 437 7.42 -2.96 -14.25
N ARG A 438 7.09 -4.02 -14.99
CA ARG A 438 6.30 -3.89 -16.23
C ARG A 438 4.91 -3.32 -15.95
N GLN A 439 4.23 -3.76 -14.86
CA GLN A 439 2.91 -3.25 -14.50
C GLN A 439 2.96 -1.77 -14.12
N ILE A 440 3.90 -1.37 -13.28
CA ILE A 440 4.04 0.05 -12.87
C ILE A 440 4.37 0.93 -14.07
N ASN A 441 5.27 0.46 -14.95
CA ASN A 441 5.59 1.19 -16.17
C ASN A 441 4.39 1.31 -17.11
N PHE A 442 3.58 0.27 -17.22
CA PHE A 442 2.31 0.28 -17.95
C PHE A 442 1.36 1.32 -17.35
N MET A 443 1.13 1.30 -16.03
CA MET A 443 0.23 2.24 -15.36
C MET A 443 0.64 3.71 -15.53
N ARG A 444 1.95 3.99 -15.54
CA ARG A 444 2.49 5.35 -15.65
C ARG A 444 2.49 5.92 -17.07
N HIS A 445 2.55 5.06 -18.09
CA HIS A 445 2.68 5.49 -19.47
C HIS A 445 1.43 5.26 -20.31
N THR A 446 0.40 4.66 -19.74
CA THR A 446 -0.87 4.47 -20.44
C THR A 446 -1.59 5.79 -20.57
N ASP A 447 -2.19 6.01 -21.73
CA ASP A 447 -3.00 7.17 -22.05
C ASP A 447 -4.28 7.21 -21.20
N LEU A 448 -4.40 8.21 -20.36
CA LEU A 448 -5.57 8.41 -19.48
C LEU A 448 -6.79 9.01 -20.21
N GLY A 449 -6.68 9.33 -21.51
CA GLY A 449 -7.73 10.00 -22.28
C GLY A 449 -7.74 11.53 -22.14
N PHE A 450 -6.88 12.08 -21.29
CA PHE A 450 -6.67 13.51 -21.09
C PHE A 450 -5.19 13.81 -20.76
N ASP A 451 -4.78 15.07 -20.96
CA ASP A 451 -3.41 15.49 -20.69
C ASP A 451 -3.23 15.77 -19.18
N THR A 452 -2.13 15.28 -18.59
CA THR A 452 -1.75 15.53 -17.20
C THR A 452 -0.50 16.41 -17.08
N ARG A 453 0.24 16.55 -18.18
CA ARG A 453 1.55 17.20 -18.20
C ARG A 453 1.44 18.70 -18.05
N HIS A 454 2.30 19.25 -17.18
CA HIS A 454 2.39 20.69 -16.95
C HIS A 454 1.08 21.31 -16.42
N ILE A 455 0.27 20.53 -15.71
CA ILE A 455 -0.97 20.97 -15.10
C ILE A 455 -0.82 20.93 -13.59
N ILE A 456 -1.12 22.05 -12.94
CA ILE A 456 -1.17 22.17 -11.48
C ILE A 456 -2.62 22.21 -11.05
N GLU A 457 -2.99 21.38 -10.08
CA GLU A 457 -4.27 21.36 -9.40
C GLU A 457 -4.15 22.11 -8.09
N LEU A 458 -5.15 22.94 -7.79
CA LEU A 458 -5.26 23.70 -6.55
C LEU A 458 -6.71 23.77 -6.10
N PHE A 459 -6.97 23.39 -4.86
CA PHE A 459 -8.28 23.57 -4.23
C PHE A 459 -8.39 24.98 -3.65
N VAL A 460 -9.35 25.75 -4.12
CA VAL A 460 -9.62 27.10 -3.61
C VAL A 460 -11.12 27.25 -3.37
N ASN A 461 -11.50 27.53 -2.13
CA ASN A 461 -12.86 27.93 -1.83
C ASN A 461 -13.11 29.35 -2.34
N THR A 462 -13.76 29.47 -3.47
CA THR A 462 -14.06 30.75 -4.12
C THR A 462 -15.19 31.53 -3.44
N MET A 463 -15.76 31.04 -2.34
CA MET A 463 -16.72 31.80 -1.55
C MET A 463 -16.03 32.81 -0.63
N GLU A 464 -14.74 32.64 -0.36
CA GLU A 464 -13.95 33.59 0.42
C GLU A 464 -13.27 34.61 -0.49
N GLN A 465 -13.30 35.89 -0.08
CA GLN A 465 -12.72 36.99 -0.85
C GLN A 465 -11.21 36.82 -1.04
N ASN A 466 -10.51 36.40 0.01
CA ASN A 466 -9.06 36.15 -0.04
C ASN A 466 -8.71 35.02 -1.03
N GLY A 467 -9.55 33.98 -1.12
CA GLY A 467 -9.38 32.92 -2.11
C GLY A 467 -9.57 33.43 -3.54
N GLN A 468 -10.58 34.29 -3.75
CA GLN A 468 -10.81 34.92 -5.06
C GLN A 468 -9.62 35.83 -5.45
N ASP A 469 -9.17 36.70 -4.53
CA ASP A 469 -8.06 37.61 -4.76
C ASP A 469 -6.76 36.87 -5.06
N MET A 470 -6.48 35.81 -4.30
CA MET A 470 -5.34 34.90 -4.55
C MET A 470 -5.43 34.26 -5.94
N LEU A 471 -6.60 33.72 -6.30
CA LEU A 471 -6.82 33.08 -7.58
C LEU A 471 -6.61 34.05 -8.76
N GLU A 472 -7.08 35.30 -8.65
CA GLU A 472 -6.87 36.30 -9.67
C GLU A 472 -5.38 36.70 -9.82
N GLU A 473 -4.62 36.77 -8.72
CA GLU A 473 -3.16 36.97 -8.78
C GLU A 473 -2.45 35.78 -9.41
N ILE A 474 -2.83 34.53 -9.06
CA ILE A 474 -2.25 33.33 -9.67
C ILE A 474 -2.45 33.33 -11.19
N LYS A 475 -3.65 33.66 -11.68
CA LYS A 475 -3.96 33.74 -13.12
C LYS A 475 -3.08 34.72 -13.88
N ARG A 476 -2.57 35.77 -13.19
CA ARG A 476 -1.70 36.81 -13.80
C ARG A 476 -0.22 36.44 -13.81
N LEU A 477 0.16 35.32 -13.20
CA LEU A 477 1.56 34.88 -13.21
C LEU A 477 2.01 34.57 -14.66
N PRO A 478 3.21 35.00 -15.06
CA PRO A 478 3.65 34.87 -16.46
C PRO A 478 3.84 33.42 -16.92
N MET A 479 3.99 32.50 -15.99
CA MET A 479 4.11 31.06 -16.27
C MET A 479 2.75 30.38 -16.49
N ILE A 480 1.62 31.00 -16.18
CA ILE A 480 0.28 30.43 -16.38
C ILE A 480 -0.17 30.67 -17.80
N GLN A 481 -0.46 29.62 -18.53
CA GLN A 481 -0.94 29.66 -19.93
C GLN A 481 -2.45 29.59 -20.03
N ALA A 482 -3.10 28.77 -19.19
CA ALA A 482 -4.54 28.57 -19.18
C ALA A 482 -5.02 28.21 -17.78
N HIS A 483 -6.30 28.51 -17.52
CA HIS A 483 -6.98 28.19 -16.26
C HIS A 483 -8.35 27.58 -16.54
N ALA A 484 -8.69 26.54 -15.79
CA ALA A 484 -10.04 25.97 -15.76
C ALA A 484 -10.42 25.56 -14.34
N THR A 485 -11.72 25.44 -14.11
CA THR A 485 -12.25 24.87 -12.88
C THR A 485 -13.01 23.57 -13.17
N SER A 486 -13.11 22.71 -12.17
CA SER A 486 -13.91 21.49 -12.22
C SER A 486 -14.64 21.26 -10.90
N SER A 487 -15.77 20.59 -10.99
CA SER A 487 -16.53 20.13 -9.80
C SER A 487 -15.92 18.89 -9.16
N SER A 488 -15.11 18.14 -9.90
CA SER A 488 -14.52 16.87 -9.46
C SER A 488 -13.05 16.82 -9.78
N PHE A 489 -12.32 16.03 -9.00
CA PHE A 489 -10.91 15.76 -9.26
C PHE A 489 -10.74 15.02 -10.59
N MET A 490 -9.81 15.49 -11.43
CA MET A 490 -9.44 14.82 -12.68
C MET A 490 -8.64 13.54 -12.43
N ILE A 491 -7.93 13.48 -11.32
CA ILE A 491 -7.24 12.29 -10.84
C ILE A 491 -7.73 12.03 -9.41
N THR A 492 -8.30 10.85 -9.18
CA THR A 492 -8.89 10.46 -7.90
C THR A 492 -8.93 8.94 -7.75
N SER A 493 -8.81 8.44 -6.53
CA SER A 493 -8.98 7.01 -6.23
C SER A 493 -10.45 6.55 -6.21
N LYS A 494 -11.39 7.50 -6.18
CA LYS A 494 -12.82 7.21 -6.04
C LYS A 494 -13.62 7.88 -7.15
N VAL A 495 -14.70 7.24 -7.59
CA VAL A 495 -15.64 7.88 -8.52
C VAL A 495 -16.35 9.01 -7.80
N ASN A 496 -16.19 10.21 -8.28
CA ASN A 496 -16.90 11.36 -7.78
C ASN A 496 -18.15 11.64 -8.63
N ASN A 497 -19.19 12.15 -7.98
CA ASN A 497 -20.43 12.60 -8.62
C ASN A 497 -21.17 11.50 -9.41
N PHE A 498 -21.56 10.47 -8.67
CA PHE A 498 -22.41 9.41 -9.16
C PHE A 498 -23.88 9.89 -9.29
N ASN A 499 -24.51 9.70 -10.47
CA ASN A 499 -25.90 10.08 -10.66
C ASN A 499 -26.72 8.99 -11.35
N PRO A 500 -27.43 8.12 -10.60
CA PRO A 500 -28.24 7.03 -11.15
C PRO A 500 -29.54 7.53 -11.82
N LEU A 501 -29.94 8.76 -11.58
CA LEU A 501 -31.20 9.33 -12.04
C LEU A 501 -31.12 9.98 -13.43
N ILE A 502 -30.01 9.81 -14.17
CA ILE A 502 -29.88 10.32 -15.54
C ILE A 502 -30.77 9.51 -16.47
N GLU A 503 -31.59 10.21 -17.26
CA GLU A 503 -32.55 9.60 -18.18
C GLU A 503 -32.17 9.83 -19.63
N TRP A 504 -32.37 8.83 -20.49
CA TRP A 504 -32.24 8.92 -21.95
C TRP A 504 -33.23 8.00 -22.64
N GLU A 505 -33.42 8.26 -23.94
CA GLU A 505 -34.33 7.47 -24.79
C GLU A 505 -33.81 6.01 -24.86
N GLY A 506 -34.61 5.03 -24.46
CA GLY A 506 -34.29 3.62 -24.53
C GLY A 506 -33.57 3.08 -23.27
N LYS A 507 -33.46 3.86 -22.19
CA LYS A 507 -32.92 3.40 -20.91
C LYS A 507 -33.74 2.22 -20.34
N THR A 508 -33.09 1.14 -19.96
CA THR A 508 -33.70 -0.05 -19.37
C THR A 508 -33.55 -0.07 -17.84
N GLU A 509 -34.29 -0.94 -17.15
CA GLU A 509 -34.14 -1.13 -15.70
C GLU A 509 -32.75 -1.64 -15.32
N GLU A 510 -32.11 -2.39 -16.22
CA GLU A 510 -30.74 -2.89 -16.02
C GLU A 510 -29.71 -1.76 -16.05
N ASP A 511 -29.93 -0.75 -16.90
CA ASP A 511 -29.05 0.42 -17.03
C ASP A 511 -29.12 1.34 -15.78
N LYS A 512 -30.21 1.27 -14.99
CA LYS A 512 -30.32 2.01 -13.72
C LYS A 512 -29.29 1.59 -12.69
N LYS A 513 -28.75 0.35 -12.80
CA LYS A 513 -27.72 -0.19 -11.92
C LYS A 513 -26.32 0.28 -12.30
N THR A 514 -26.14 0.82 -13.52
CA THR A 514 -24.83 1.27 -14.01
C THR A 514 -24.49 2.63 -13.45
N GLN A 515 -23.31 2.73 -12.87
CA GLN A 515 -22.77 3.99 -12.37
C GLN A 515 -22.32 4.89 -13.52
N ILE A 516 -22.89 6.09 -13.60
CA ILE A 516 -22.54 7.09 -14.59
C ILE A 516 -21.84 8.26 -13.90
N ALA A 517 -20.58 8.50 -14.24
CA ALA A 517 -19.84 9.62 -13.71
C ALA A 517 -20.21 10.92 -14.42
N THR A 518 -20.26 12.01 -13.68
CA THR A 518 -20.45 13.36 -14.23
C THR A 518 -19.24 14.23 -13.89
N LEU A 519 -18.72 14.93 -14.87
CA LEU A 519 -17.60 15.84 -14.73
C LEU A 519 -17.99 17.22 -15.25
N GLU A 520 -18.03 18.21 -14.38
CA GLU A 520 -18.26 19.59 -14.80
C GLU A 520 -16.91 20.30 -14.99
N ILE A 521 -16.74 20.96 -16.14
CA ILE A 521 -15.53 21.74 -16.45
C ILE A 521 -15.92 23.16 -16.87
N SER A 522 -15.06 24.14 -16.58
CA SER A 522 -15.22 25.51 -17.09
C SER A 522 -14.64 25.66 -18.50
N LYS A 523 -14.84 26.86 -19.08
CA LYS A 523 -14.43 27.21 -20.43
C LYS A 523 -13.00 26.82 -20.81
N GLY A 524 -12.02 27.01 -19.93
CA GLY A 524 -10.61 26.66 -20.18
C GLY A 524 -10.29 25.15 -20.13
N GLY A 525 -11.27 24.31 -19.81
CA GLY A 525 -11.03 22.86 -19.66
C GLY A 525 -10.62 22.16 -20.94
N LYS A 526 -11.10 22.65 -22.10
CA LYS A 526 -10.73 22.12 -23.42
C LYS A 526 -9.22 22.26 -23.69
N GLU A 527 -8.65 23.44 -23.41
CA GLU A 527 -7.24 23.77 -23.66
C GLU A 527 -6.32 23.07 -22.66
N ILE A 528 -6.79 22.83 -21.45
CA ILE A 528 -6.01 22.19 -20.37
C ILE A 528 -5.98 20.68 -20.53
N PHE A 529 -7.15 20.03 -20.61
CA PHE A 529 -7.25 18.58 -20.54
C PHE A 529 -7.11 17.90 -21.91
N ASN A 530 -7.28 18.62 -23.00
CA ASN A 530 -7.08 18.14 -24.38
C ASN A 530 -7.76 16.78 -24.65
N PHE A 531 -9.05 16.66 -24.31
CA PHE A 531 -9.82 15.43 -24.52
C PHE A 531 -9.82 15.02 -26.01
N ARG A 532 -9.69 13.72 -26.26
CA ARG A 532 -9.64 13.18 -27.63
C ARG A 532 -11.02 12.95 -28.18
N LEU A 533 -11.44 13.78 -29.16
CA LEU A 533 -12.71 13.65 -29.85
C LEU A 533 -12.67 12.45 -30.81
N ILE A 534 -13.72 11.63 -30.77
CA ILE A 534 -13.96 10.50 -31.68
C ILE A 534 -14.97 10.94 -32.76
N GLU A 535 -16.08 11.54 -32.34
CA GLU A 535 -17.17 11.93 -33.25
C GLU A 535 -17.81 13.24 -32.75
N GLY A 536 -18.35 14.03 -33.67
CA GLY A 536 -19.00 15.31 -33.35
C GLY A 536 -18.04 16.49 -33.20
N ARG A 537 -18.26 17.34 -32.20
CA ARG A 537 -17.46 18.52 -31.93
C ARG A 537 -17.23 18.76 -30.44
N MET A 538 -16.19 19.50 -30.11
CA MET A 538 -15.94 20.01 -28.75
C MET A 538 -16.79 21.26 -28.47
N PHE A 539 -16.81 21.70 -27.20
CA PHE A 539 -17.44 22.97 -26.81
C PHE A 539 -16.84 24.15 -27.57
N THR A 540 -17.73 25.04 -28.06
CA THR A 540 -17.38 26.31 -28.73
C THR A 540 -17.63 27.48 -27.78
N GLU A 541 -17.18 28.70 -28.14
CA GLU A 541 -17.43 29.92 -27.40
C GLU A 541 -18.95 30.19 -27.22
N GLU A 542 -19.75 29.90 -28.25
CA GLU A 542 -21.20 30.12 -28.24
C GLU A 542 -21.90 29.21 -27.21
N ASP A 543 -21.41 27.99 -27.06
CA ASP A 543 -21.99 27.04 -26.09
C ASP A 543 -21.90 27.57 -24.67
N TRP A 544 -20.88 28.40 -24.32
CA TRP A 544 -20.70 28.99 -23.00
C TRP A 544 -21.57 30.22 -22.76
N THR A 545 -22.05 30.88 -23.80
CA THR A 545 -22.84 32.12 -23.70
C THR A 545 -24.33 31.85 -23.66
N THR A 546 -24.80 30.75 -24.25
CA THR A 546 -26.22 30.41 -24.40
C THR A 546 -26.84 29.73 -23.19
N ASN A 547 -26.05 29.36 -22.18
CA ASN A 547 -26.49 28.53 -21.09
C ASN A 547 -26.74 29.32 -19.83
N SER A 548 -27.94 29.25 -19.34
CA SER A 548 -28.38 29.80 -18.05
C SER A 548 -28.96 28.66 -17.21
N ASN A 549 -28.13 28.07 -16.37
CA ASN A 549 -28.56 27.16 -15.31
C ASN A 549 -28.65 27.87 -13.96
N SER A 550 -29.13 29.12 -14.00
CA SER A 550 -29.38 29.78 -12.72
C SER A 550 -30.52 29.05 -11.99
N PRO A 551 -30.45 28.91 -10.65
CA PRO A 551 -31.57 28.35 -9.88
C PRO A 551 -32.89 29.02 -10.17
N LYS A 552 -32.90 30.31 -10.62
CA LYS A 552 -34.07 31.05 -11.07
C LYS A 552 -34.66 30.48 -12.34
N ASP A 553 -33.84 30.12 -13.30
CA ASP A 553 -34.30 29.63 -14.62
C ASP A 553 -34.89 28.20 -14.50
N LEU A 554 -34.32 27.38 -13.64
CA LEU A 554 -34.85 26.07 -13.29
C LEU A 554 -36.23 26.15 -12.63
N VAL A 555 -36.43 27.11 -11.74
CA VAL A 555 -37.70 27.34 -11.02
C VAL A 555 -38.74 28.03 -11.93
N THR A 556 -38.34 28.88 -12.89
CA THR A 556 -39.26 29.61 -13.79
C THR A 556 -39.68 28.81 -15.01
N GLY A 557 -39.18 27.57 -15.16
CA GLY A 557 -39.64 26.68 -16.24
C GLY A 557 -39.16 27.08 -17.66
N LYS A 558 -38.05 27.83 -17.78
CA LYS A 558 -37.37 28.10 -19.04
C LYS A 558 -36.05 27.30 -19.07
N PRO A 559 -36.10 25.99 -19.30
CA PRO A 559 -34.88 25.20 -19.41
C PRO A 559 -34.13 25.62 -20.69
N ALA A 560 -32.87 26.04 -20.51
CA ALA A 560 -31.95 26.15 -21.63
C ALA A 560 -31.51 24.72 -22.04
N LEU A 561 -31.41 24.47 -23.33
CA LEU A 561 -30.86 23.21 -23.83
C LEU A 561 -29.33 23.29 -23.73
N ASN A 562 -28.78 22.66 -22.70
CA ASN A 562 -27.34 22.60 -22.41
C ASN A 562 -26.64 21.62 -23.35
N LYS A 563 -25.34 21.73 -23.44
CA LYS A 563 -24.50 20.86 -24.29
C LYS A 563 -23.63 19.97 -23.42
N VAL A 564 -23.43 18.70 -23.85
CA VAL A 564 -22.54 17.74 -23.16
C VAL A 564 -21.68 16.98 -24.15
N LEU A 565 -20.53 16.54 -23.66
CA LEU A 565 -19.71 15.50 -24.27
C LEU A 565 -19.91 14.20 -23.48
N ILE A 566 -19.87 13.06 -24.15
CA ILE A 566 -19.95 11.76 -23.55
C ILE A 566 -18.74 10.92 -23.92
N THR A 567 -18.35 9.99 -23.08
CA THR A 567 -17.32 8.98 -23.42
C THR A 567 -17.90 7.90 -24.33
N GLN A 568 -17.05 7.19 -25.05
CA GLN A 568 -17.44 6.06 -25.89
C GLN A 568 -18.24 5.02 -25.09
N LYS A 569 -17.79 4.69 -23.85
CA LYS A 569 -18.48 3.73 -22.96
C LYS A 569 -19.89 4.20 -22.60
N MET A 570 -20.11 5.51 -22.48
CA MET A 570 -21.47 6.06 -22.29
C MET A 570 -22.31 5.93 -23.56
N ALA A 571 -21.73 6.17 -24.73
CA ALA A 571 -22.42 5.97 -26.02
C ALA A 571 -22.80 4.50 -26.22
N ASP A 572 -21.90 3.58 -25.90
CA ASP A 572 -22.14 2.12 -25.96
C ASP A 572 -23.24 1.68 -24.96
N LEU A 573 -23.25 2.25 -23.74
CA LEU A 573 -24.32 2.01 -22.76
C LEU A 573 -25.69 2.44 -23.27
N MET A 574 -25.75 3.58 -23.95
CA MET A 574 -27.00 4.08 -24.51
C MET A 574 -27.56 3.23 -25.64
N ARG A 575 -26.74 2.36 -26.27
CA ARG A 575 -27.13 1.48 -27.41
C ARG A 575 -27.77 2.23 -28.57
N ILE A 576 -27.32 3.48 -28.83
CA ILE A 576 -27.84 4.36 -29.87
C ILE A 576 -26.79 4.48 -30.99
N ASP A 577 -27.12 4.13 -32.21
CA ASP A 577 -26.20 4.18 -33.38
C ASP A 577 -25.60 5.57 -33.63
N LYS A 578 -26.38 6.62 -33.37
CA LYS A 578 -25.97 8.03 -33.54
C LYS A 578 -26.32 8.82 -32.28
N PRO A 579 -25.42 8.90 -31.31
CA PRO A 579 -25.68 9.60 -30.04
C PRO A 579 -25.68 11.13 -30.18
N ILE A 580 -25.03 11.70 -31.21
CA ILE A 580 -24.95 13.15 -31.44
C ILE A 580 -26.34 13.71 -31.75
N GLY A 581 -26.72 14.81 -31.09
CA GLY A 581 -28.01 15.46 -31.17
C GLY A 581 -29.12 14.81 -30.31
N LYS A 582 -28.83 13.69 -29.65
CA LYS A 582 -29.78 13.11 -28.66
C LYS A 582 -29.73 13.86 -27.34
N ILE A 583 -30.82 13.76 -26.59
CA ILE A 583 -31.01 14.48 -25.34
C ILE A 583 -30.82 13.54 -24.15
N LEU A 584 -30.00 13.97 -23.20
CA LEU A 584 -29.89 13.40 -21.85
C LEU A 584 -30.66 14.31 -20.89
N ARG A 585 -31.46 13.71 -20.01
CA ARG A 585 -32.15 14.41 -18.96
C ARG A 585 -31.45 14.15 -17.63
N ILE A 586 -30.82 15.19 -17.09
CA ILE A 586 -29.97 15.09 -15.89
C ILE A 586 -30.67 15.77 -14.73
N PRO A 587 -30.80 15.11 -13.56
CA PRO A 587 -31.44 15.69 -12.38
C PRO A 587 -30.52 16.75 -11.75
N VAL A 588 -31.11 17.84 -11.32
CA VAL A 588 -30.51 18.88 -10.50
C VAL A 588 -31.26 18.95 -9.18
N ILE A 589 -30.56 18.69 -8.09
CA ILE A 589 -31.15 18.70 -6.75
C ILE A 589 -30.95 20.10 -6.15
N LEU A 590 -32.07 20.77 -5.83
CA LEU A 590 -32.06 22.07 -5.17
C LEU A 590 -32.58 21.94 -3.74
N PHE A 591 -31.90 22.61 -2.81
CA PHE A 591 -32.27 22.68 -1.41
C PHE A 591 -33.15 23.95 -1.18
N ARG A 592 -34.46 23.76 -1.03
CA ARG A 592 -35.42 24.87 -0.83
C ARG A 592 -36.49 24.48 0.20
N GLY A 593 -36.05 24.32 1.46
CA GLY A 593 -36.97 23.88 2.50
C GLY A 593 -37.33 22.38 2.45
N GLY A 594 -36.70 21.62 1.57
CA GLY A 594 -36.79 20.23 1.24
C GLY A 594 -35.88 19.92 0.02
N LEU A 595 -35.63 18.63 -0.24
CA LEU A 595 -34.92 18.18 -1.44
C LEU A 595 -35.93 18.15 -2.61
N GLU A 596 -35.81 19.09 -3.54
CA GLU A 596 -36.60 19.10 -4.78
C GLU A 596 -35.70 18.71 -5.96
N THR A 597 -36.12 17.70 -6.74
CA THR A 597 -35.40 17.22 -7.92
C THR A 597 -36.01 17.85 -9.18
N TYR A 598 -35.21 18.63 -9.88
CA TYR A 598 -35.53 19.20 -11.19
C TYR A 598 -34.73 18.46 -12.25
N TYR A 599 -35.25 18.40 -13.49
CA TYR A 599 -34.54 17.81 -14.61
C TYR A 599 -34.17 18.87 -15.64
N THR A 600 -32.94 18.81 -16.11
CA THR A 600 -32.42 19.67 -17.18
C THR A 600 -32.04 18.84 -18.37
N ASP A 601 -32.41 19.33 -19.56
CA ASP A 601 -32.12 18.65 -20.83
C ASP A 601 -30.76 19.08 -21.37
N TYR A 602 -29.97 18.09 -21.79
CA TYR A 602 -28.62 18.24 -22.35
C TYR A 602 -28.52 17.55 -23.70
N GLU A 603 -28.09 18.29 -24.73
CA GLU A 603 -27.84 17.73 -26.06
C GLU A 603 -26.39 17.23 -26.17
N ILE A 604 -26.23 16.01 -26.64
CA ILE A 604 -24.94 15.40 -26.89
C ILE A 604 -24.35 16.03 -28.17
N ILE A 605 -23.23 16.73 -28.07
CA ILE A 605 -22.54 17.39 -29.18
C ILE A 605 -21.29 16.66 -29.66
N GLY A 606 -20.75 15.74 -28.84
CA GLY A 606 -19.59 14.98 -29.24
C GLY A 606 -19.34 13.76 -28.35
N VAL A 607 -18.67 12.79 -28.94
CA VAL A 607 -18.19 11.58 -28.28
C VAL A 607 -16.68 11.64 -28.17
N ILE A 608 -16.15 11.45 -26.96
CA ILE A 608 -14.72 11.46 -26.67
C ILE A 608 -14.23 10.06 -26.30
N LYS A 609 -12.92 9.85 -26.40
CA LYS A 609 -12.27 8.64 -25.89
C LYS A 609 -12.50 8.50 -24.40
N GLU A 610 -12.41 7.25 -23.91
CA GLU A 610 -12.47 6.98 -22.46
C GLU A 610 -11.47 7.81 -21.69
N ILE A 611 -11.93 8.29 -20.53
CA ILE A 611 -11.08 8.94 -19.52
C ILE A 611 -10.92 8.01 -18.32
N HIS A 612 -9.73 8.03 -17.71
CA HIS A 612 -9.37 7.18 -16.60
C HIS A 612 -8.95 8.00 -15.36
N PRO A 613 -9.89 8.67 -14.68
CA PRO A 613 -9.58 9.48 -13.51
C PRO A 613 -8.96 8.67 -12.36
N GLN A 614 -9.31 7.38 -12.25
CA GLN A 614 -8.80 6.45 -11.26
C GLN A 614 -7.51 5.73 -11.69
N GLY A 615 -6.89 6.18 -12.78
CA GLY A 615 -5.77 5.48 -13.39
C GLY A 615 -6.18 4.11 -13.92
N MET A 616 -5.27 3.13 -13.85
CA MET A 616 -5.48 1.79 -14.43
C MET A 616 -5.93 0.74 -13.38
N LYS A 617 -6.24 1.16 -12.16
CA LYS A 617 -6.70 0.26 -11.09
C LYS A 617 -8.15 -0.17 -11.26
N SER A 618 -9.01 0.76 -11.63
CA SER A 618 -10.45 0.55 -11.78
C SER A 618 -10.87 0.67 -13.24
N GLU A 619 -11.97 0.03 -13.60
CA GLU A 619 -12.57 0.25 -14.91
C GLU A 619 -13.06 1.70 -15.02
N SER A 620 -12.93 2.27 -16.22
CA SER A 620 -13.53 3.57 -16.51
C SER A 620 -15.05 3.46 -16.41
N SER A 621 -15.69 4.40 -15.73
CA SER A 621 -17.15 4.52 -15.72
C SER A 621 -17.65 5.27 -16.96
N PRO A 622 -18.85 4.94 -17.50
CA PRO A 622 -19.52 5.79 -18.46
C PRO A 622 -19.53 7.23 -17.93
N THR A 623 -19.00 8.19 -18.68
CA THR A 623 -18.80 9.55 -18.17
C THR A 623 -19.45 10.58 -19.07
N ILE A 624 -20.10 11.56 -18.44
CA ILE A 624 -20.69 12.73 -19.09
C ILE A 624 -19.89 13.96 -18.67
N ILE A 625 -19.34 14.69 -19.62
CA ILE A 625 -18.66 15.97 -19.38
C ILE A 625 -19.63 17.09 -19.65
N MET A 626 -19.89 17.88 -18.61
CA MET A 626 -20.81 19.00 -18.63
C MET A 626 -20.08 20.33 -18.48
N GLN A 627 -20.74 21.39 -18.91
CA GLN A 627 -20.27 22.74 -18.67
C GLN A 627 -20.57 23.13 -17.24
N SER A 628 -19.56 23.61 -16.52
CA SER A 628 -19.74 24.16 -15.16
C SER A 628 -20.17 25.60 -15.22
N PHE A 629 -21.33 25.89 -14.64
CA PHE A 629 -21.88 27.23 -14.47
C PHE A 629 -21.86 27.66 -13.00
N ARG A 630 -21.40 26.77 -12.11
CA ARG A 630 -21.39 27.03 -10.69
C ARG A 630 -20.16 27.88 -10.33
N PHE A 631 -20.41 29.02 -9.67
CA PHE A 631 -19.37 29.79 -8.99
C PHE A 631 -18.65 29.03 -7.88
N MET A 632 -19.02 27.76 -7.68
CA MET A 632 -18.67 26.93 -6.53
C MET A 632 -17.80 25.72 -6.91
N SER A 633 -17.15 25.72 -8.08
CA SER A 633 -16.18 24.67 -8.42
C SER A 633 -14.86 24.97 -7.70
N PRO A 634 -14.53 24.26 -6.61
CA PRO A 634 -13.37 24.61 -5.79
C PRO A 634 -12.04 24.15 -6.40
N LEU A 635 -12.09 23.23 -7.35
CA LEU A 635 -10.91 22.70 -8.01
C LEU A 635 -10.49 23.57 -9.17
N ASN A 636 -9.28 24.11 -9.08
CA ASN A 636 -8.68 24.96 -10.08
C ASN A 636 -7.50 24.24 -10.74
N TYR A 637 -7.45 24.27 -12.05
CA TYR A 637 -6.41 23.67 -12.86
C TYR A 637 -5.70 24.75 -13.66
N PHE A 638 -4.37 24.76 -13.58
CA PHE A 638 -3.52 25.72 -14.26
C PHE A 638 -2.54 25.00 -15.17
N LYS A 639 -2.61 25.29 -16.46
CA LYS A 639 -1.58 24.85 -17.41
C LYS A 639 -0.41 25.81 -17.34
N VAL A 640 0.77 25.29 -17.05
CA VAL A 640 1.98 26.10 -16.92
C VAL A 640 2.93 25.89 -18.10
N VAL A 641 3.83 26.86 -18.32
CA VAL A 641 4.90 26.73 -19.31
C VAL A 641 5.78 25.53 -18.94
N PRO A 642 6.08 24.62 -19.88
CA PRO A 642 6.93 23.46 -19.60
C PRO A 642 8.25 23.82 -18.93
N GLY A 643 8.58 23.16 -17.82
CA GLY A 643 9.80 23.39 -17.05
C GLY A 643 9.69 24.47 -15.96
N THR A 644 8.55 25.15 -15.83
CA THR A 644 8.33 26.20 -14.79
C THR A 644 7.46 25.69 -13.63
N GLU A 645 7.14 24.40 -13.56
CA GLU A 645 6.23 23.82 -12.59
C GLU A 645 6.66 24.12 -11.13
N LYS A 646 7.95 23.95 -10.83
CA LYS A 646 8.49 24.22 -9.49
C LYS A 646 8.42 25.69 -9.10
N GLU A 647 8.64 26.58 -10.06
CA GLU A 647 8.55 28.03 -9.85
C GLU A 647 7.10 28.45 -9.64
N ALA A 648 6.18 27.86 -10.41
CA ALA A 648 4.75 28.11 -10.28
C ALA A 648 4.22 27.64 -8.91
N LEU A 649 4.57 26.42 -8.48
CA LEU A 649 4.22 25.90 -7.16
C LEU A 649 4.74 26.80 -6.03
N LYS A 650 6.00 27.24 -6.12
CA LYS A 650 6.56 28.18 -5.15
C LYS A 650 5.84 29.51 -5.13
N ALA A 651 5.53 30.07 -6.30
CA ALA A 651 4.80 31.34 -6.42
C ALA A 651 3.38 31.22 -5.85
N MET A 652 2.68 30.11 -6.09
CA MET A 652 1.35 29.85 -5.54
C MET A 652 1.39 29.78 -4.01
N ASN A 653 2.39 29.11 -3.42
CA ASN A 653 2.56 29.06 -1.96
C ASN A 653 2.87 30.44 -1.35
N VAL A 654 3.68 31.26 -2.00
CA VAL A 654 3.94 32.64 -1.58
C VAL A 654 2.67 33.49 -1.62
N LEU A 655 1.83 33.31 -2.66
CA LEU A 655 0.54 34.00 -2.76
C LEU A 655 -0.45 33.52 -1.70
N ALA A 656 -0.45 32.23 -1.37
CA ALA A 656 -1.26 31.69 -0.28
C ALA A 656 -0.88 32.33 1.07
N GLU A 657 0.40 32.44 1.37
CA GLU A 657 0.87 33.14 2.58
C GLU A 657 0.48 34.61 2.57
N LYS A 658 0.65 35.31 1.44
CA LYS A 658 0.29 36.73 1.26
C LYS A 658 -1.18 37.00 1.55
N HIS A 659 -2.08 36.15 1.06
CA HIS A 659 -3.52 36.24 1.22
C HIS A 659 -4.03 35.57 2.50
N GLN A 660 -3.14 35.09 3.35
CA GLN A 660 -3.49 34.34 4.57
C GLN A 660 -4.43 33.15 4.25
N TRP A 661 -4.20 32.54 3.09
CA TRP A 661 -4.93 31.36 2.66
C TRP A 661 -4.32 30.12 3.33
N GLU A 662 -5.10 29.42 4.14
CA GLU A 662 -4.73 28.12 4.69
C GLU A 662 -5.37 27.03 3.84
N TYR A 663 -4.57 26.04 3.46
CA TYR A 663 -5.06 24.89 2.68
C TYR A 663 -6.00 24.03 3.52
N TYR A 664 -7.09 23.61 2.89
CA TYR A 664 -8.23 22.97 3.54
C TYR A 664 -7.94 21.61 4.18
N ASP A 665 -7.02 20.82 3.61
CA ASP A 665 -6.66 19.47 4.08
C ASP A 665 -5.20 19.20 3.72
N HIS A 666 -4.44 18.66 4.67
CA HIS A 666 -3.04 18.34 4.49
C HIS A 666 -2.75 17.39 3.31
N ASN A 667 -3.77 16.64 2.83
CA ASN A 667 -3.60 15.66 1.75
C ASN A 667 -4.02 16.17 0.35
N ASN A 668 -4.88 17.20 0.22
CA ASN A 668 -5.46 17.58 -1.06
C ASN A 668 -5.48 19.08 -1.37
N ALA A 669 -5.01 19.92 -0.48
CA ALA A 669 -5.20 21.36 -0.61
C ALA A 669 -3.98 22.12 -1.09
N GLU A 670 -2.76 21.61 -0.87
CA GLU A 670 -1.56 22.23 -1.41
C GLU A 670 -1.51 22.08 -2.94
N PRO A 671 -1.02 23.12 -3.65
CA PRO A 671 -0.89 23.05 -5.09
C PRO A 671 0.05 21.90 -5.48
N GLN A 672 -0.42 21.02 -6.35
CA GLN A 672 0.37 19.89 -6.82
C GLN A 672 0.18 19.66 -8.32
N THR A 673 1.20 19.10 -8.99
CA THR A 673 1.06 18.72 -10.37
C THR A 673 0.21 17.45 -10.50
N LEU A 674 -0.57 17.33 -11.59
CA LEU A 674 -1.34 16.11 -11.85
C LEU A 674 -0.42 14.89 -12.01
N ASP A 675 0.79 15.05 -12.51
CA ASP A 675 1.77 13.97 -12.62
C ASP A 675 2.20 13.47 -11.23
N ASN A 676 2.44 14.38 -10.26
CA ASN A 676 2.75 14.00 -8.88
C ASN A 676 1.58 13.28 -8.21
N LYS A 677 0.35 13.74 -8.48
CA LYS A 677 -0.86 13.10 -7.98
C LYS A 677 -1.02 11.68 -8.52
N LEU A 678 -0.77 11.49 -9.82
CA LEU A 678 -0.78 10.18 -10.46
C LEU A 678 0.33 9.26 -9.89
N GLU A 679 1.53 9.82 -9.62
CA GLU A 679 2.57 9.08 -8.93
C GLU A 679 2.17 8.69 -7.50
N GLY A 680 1.48 9.57 -6.79
CA GLY A 680 0.91 9.31 -5.47
C GLY A 680 -0.02 8.11 -5.46
N MET A 681 -0.95 8.01 -6.42
CA MET A 681 -1.86 6.88 -6.57
C MET A 681 -1.14 5.53 -6.79
N SER A 682 0.08 5.54 -7.32
CA SER A 682 0.92 4.35 -7.51
C SER A 682 2.05 4.22 -6.46
N LYS A 683 1.99 4.96 -5.35
CA LYS A 683 3.02 4.99 -4.32
C LYS A 683 3.21 3.62 -3.66
N SER A 684 2.11 2.94 -3.34
CA SER A 684 2.09 1.59 -2.76
C SER A 684 2.79 0.57 -3.68
N GLU A 685 2.45 0.57 -4.97
CA GLU A 685 3.05 -0.31 -5.97
C GLU A 685 4.53 0.00 -6.17
N THR A 686 4.87 1.28 -6.22
CA THR A 686 6.27 1.74 -6.38
C THR A 686 7.12 1.33 -5.18
N ALA A 687 6.60 1.46 -3.96
CA ALA A 687 7.29 1.01 -2.75
C ALA A 687 7.43 -0.52 -2.74
N THR A 688 6.37 -1.25 -3.09
CA THR A 688 6.41 -2.71 -3.23
C THR A 688 7.48 -3.13 -4.23
N TYR A 689 7.54 -2.51 -5.40
CA TYR A 689 8.59 -2.75 -6.40
C TYR A 689 9.99 -2.47 -5.85
N ARG A 690 10.20 -1.33 -5.16
CA ARG A 690 11.49 -0.98 -4.56
C ARG A 690 11.93 -2.04 -3.54
N LEU A 691 11.04 -2.46 -2.66
CA LEU A 691 11.30 -3.49 -1.67
C LEU A 691 11.63 -4.84 -2.33
N PHE A 692 10.86 -5.27 -3.32
CA PHE A 692 11.13 -6.50 -4.07
C PHE A 692 12.44 -6.43 -4.86
N SER A 693 12.80 -5.27 -5.40
CA SER A 693 14.08 -5.06 -6.09
C SER A 693 15.27 -5.25 -5.15
N ILE A 694 15.17 -4.72 -3.92
CA ILE A 694 16.20 -4.91 -2.89
C ILE A 694 16.29 -6.38 -2.48
N LEU A 695 15.15 -7.04 -2.22
CA LEU A 695 15.10 -8.46 -1.87
C LEU A 695 15.70 -9.33 -2.99
N SER A 696 15.41 -9.00 -4.26
CA SER A 696 15.96 -9.70 -5.43
C SER A 696 17.48 -9.54 -5.51
N ALA A 697 17.97 -8.32 -5.36
CA ALA A 697 19.42 -8.06 -5.38
C ALA A 697 20.15 -8.80 -4.26
N LEU A 698 19.60 -8.78 -3.04
CA LEU A 698 20.15 -9.54 -1.91
C LEU A 698 20.12 -11.04 -2.16
N CYS A 699 19.01 -11.56 -2.69
CA CYS A 699 18.87 -12.98 -2.99
C CYS A 699 19.87 -13.45 -4.05
N ILE A 700 20.10 -12.64 -5.10
CA ILE A 700 21.14 -12.91 -6.12
C ILE A 700 22.52 -12.97 -5.47
N ILE A 701 22.90 -11.96 -4.71
CA ILE A 701 24.19 -11.87 -4.06
C ILE A 701 24.43 -13.09 -3.16
N ILE A 702 23.46 -13.41 -2.31
CA ILE A 702 23.54 -14.57 -1.40
C ILE A 702 23.65 -15.88 -2.19
N SER A 703 22.87 -16.02 -3.28
CA SER A 703 22.90 -17.22 -4.13
C SER A 703 24.23 -17.39 -4.85
N LEU A 704 24.80 -16.33 -5.41
CA LEU A 704 26.11 -16.36 -6.06
C LEU A 704 27.24 -16.74 -5.08
N PHE A 705 27.19 -16.20 -3.85
CA PHE A 705 28.15 -16.61 -2.81
C PHE A 705 27.98 -18.07 -2.39
N GLY A 706 26.77 -18.57 -2.30
CA GLY A 706 26.48 -19.98 -2.06
C GLY A 706 27.07 -20.87 -3.14
N ILE A 707 26.80 -20.55 -4.40
CA ILE A 707 27.35 -21.27 -5.57
C ILE A 707 28.86 -21.21 -5.59
N PHE A 708 29.45 -20.00 -5.37
CA PHE A 708 30.89 -19.82 -5.31
C PHE A 708 31.55 -20.73 -4.26
N SER A 709 31.00 -20.78 -3.06
CA SER A 709 31.57 -21.59 -1.99
C SER A 709 31.46 -23.11 -2.24
N ILE A 710 30.33 -23.55 -2.78
CA ILE A 710 30.10 -24.97 -3.06
C ILE A 710 30.93 -25.41 -4.26
N SER A 711 30.97 -24.61 -5.34
CA SER A 711 31.79 -24.90 -6.52
C SER A 711 33.27 -24.95 -6.17
N SER A 712 33.78 -23.99 -5.38
CA SER A 712 35.15 -23.98 -4.88
C SER A 712 35.52 -25.26 -4.11
N SER A 713 34.59 -25.72 -3.25
CA SER A 713 34.81 -26.97 -2.51
C SER A 713 34.79 -28.20 -3.42
N THR A 714 33.84 -28.26 -4.35
CA THR A 714 33.71 -29.37 -5.30
C THR A 714 34.92 -29.47 -6.23
N ILE A 715 35.38 -28.34 -6.75
CA ILE A 715 36.57 -28.28 -7.62
C ILE A 715 37.82 -28.72 -6.85
N ARG A 716 38.01 -28.28 -5.58
CA ARG A 716 39.12 -28.74 -4.75
C ARG A 716 39.09 -30.24 -4.49
N GLN A 717 37.93 -30.82 -4.27
CA GLN A 717 37.76 -32.26 -4.04
C GLN A 717 38.05 -33.07 -5.30
N ARG A 718 37.72 -32.53 -6.48
CA ARG A 718 37.95 -33.20 -7.78
C ARG A 718 39.26 -32.76 -8.44
N ARG A 719 40.17 -32.08 -7.70
CA ARG A 719 41.41 -31.53 -8.26
C ARG A 719 42.30 -32.60 -8.89
N LYS A 720 42.45 -33.79 -8.26
CA LYS A 720 43.16 -34.93 -8.81
C LYS A 720 42.51 -35.47 -10.11
N GLU A 721 41.19 -35.57 -10.15
CA GLU A 721 40.43 -35.99 -11.35
C GLU A 721 40.67 -35.01 -12.50
N ILE A 722 40.62 -33.69 -12.23
CA ILE A 722 40.92 -32.64 -13.20
C ILE A 722 42.36 -32.75 -13.73
N ALA A 723 43.35 -32.94 -12.83
CA ALA A 723 44.75 -33.12 -13.21
C ALA A 723 44.98 -34.35 -14.09
N VAL A 724 44.37 -35.51 -13.74
CA VAL A 724 44.48 -36.74 -14.56
C VAL A 724 43.84 -36.53 -15.92
N ARG A 725 42.64 -35.95 -16.02
CA ARG A 725 41.99 -35.68 -17.31
C ARG A 725 42.82 -34.75 -18.19
N LYS A 726 43.44 -33.72 -17.57
CA LYS A 726 44.32 -32.79 -18.29
C LYS A 726 45.58 -33.51 -18.86
N ILE A 727 46.19 -34.43 -18.09
CA ILE A 727 47.29 -35.28 -18.55
C ILE A 727 46.85 -36.18 -19.71
N MET A 728 45.60 -36.66 -19.66
CA MET A 728 45.00 -37.46 -20.73
C MET A 728 44.55 -36.65 -21.94
N GLY A 729 44.84 -35.36 -22.00
CA GLY A 729 44.61 -34.50 -23.15
C GLY A 729 43.27 -33.71 -23.15
N ALA A 730 42.50 -33.75 -22.05
CA ALA A 730 41.25 -32.98 -21.98
C ALA A 730 41.47 -31.50 -22.05
N ASN A 731 40.70 -30.81 -22.93
CA ASN A 731 40.71 -29.35 -23.05
C ASN A 731 40.03 -28.67 -21.81
N VAL A 732 40.47 -27.45 -21.51
CA VAL A 732 39.90 -26.64 -20.43
C VAL A 732 38.39 -26.44 -20.63
N ASN A 733 37.94 -26.27 -21.88
CA ASN A 733 36.51 -26.11 -22.22
C ASN A 733 35.65 -27.35 -21.87
N GLU A 734 36.21 -28.53 -22.03
CA GLU A 734 35.52 -29.80 -21.64
C GLU A 734 35.33 -29.88 -20.12
N ILE A 735 36.34 -29.46 -19.36
CA ILE A 735 36.28 -29.41 -17.91
C ILE A 735 35.24 -28.40 -17.45
N ILE A 736 35.22 -27.18 -18.07
CA ILE A 736 34.21 -26.16 -17.82
C ILE A 736 32.83 -26.70 -18.11
N GLY A 737 32.62 -27.31 -19.28
CA GLY A 737 31.32 -27.88 -19.68
C GLY A 737 30.79 -28.95 -18.71
N MET A 738 31.68 -29.82 -18.17
CA MET A 738 31.31 -30.84 -17.20
C MET A 738 30.75 -30.24 -15.90
N PHE A 739 31.38 -29.22 -15.35
CA PHE A 739 30.92 -28.58 -14.14
C PHE A 739 29.68 -27.73 -14.43
N PHE A 740 29.67 -26.95 -15.50
CA PHE A 740 28.55 -26.10 -15.88
C PHE A 740 27.26 -26.88 -16.09
N ARG A 741 27.31 -28.04 -16.74
CA ARG A 741 26.16 -28.92 -16.96
C ARG A 741 25.48 -29.31 -15.64
N GLU A 742 26.22 -29.54 -14.56
CA GLU A 742 25.65 -29.88 -13.25
C GLU A 742 24.83 -28.73 -12.68
N TYR A 743 25.33 -27.48 -12.77
CA TYR A 743 24.61 -26.30 -12.27
C TYR A 743 23.47 -25.87 -13.20
N LEU A 744 23.63 -26.07 -14.50
CA LEU A 744 22.57 -25.80 -15.49
C LEU A 744 21.33 -26.67 -15.20
N TRP A 745 21.51 -27.97 -14.95
CA TRP A 745 20.40 -28.83 -14.57
C TRP A 745 19.72 -28.38 -13.28
N MET A 746 20.46 -27.93 -12.29
CA MET A 746 19.88 -27.41 -11.04
C MET A 746 19.08 -26.14 -11.29
N ALA A 747 19.58 -25.23 -12.15
CA ALA A 747 18.86 -24.03 -12.52
C ALA A 747 17.57 -24.34 -13.31
N CYS A 748 17.61 -25.31 -14.23
CA CYS A 748 16.42 -25.74 -14.97
C CYS A 748 15.36 -26.38 -14.03
N ILE A 749 15.77 -27.24 -13.10
CA ILE A 749 14.85 -27.83 -12.11
C ILE A 749 14.24 -26.72 -11.24
N ALA A 750 15.04 -25.75 -10.80
CA ALA A 750 14.55 -24.59 -10.05
C ALA A 750 13.53 -23.78 -10.85
N ALA A 751 13.78 -23.55 -12.14
CA ALA A 751 12.89 -22.81 -13.03
C ALA A 751 11.53 -23.50 -13.25
N ILE A 752 11.52 -24.84 -13.42
CA ILE A 752 10.29 -25.63 -13.57
C ILE A 752 9.31 -25.43 -12.40
N VAL A 753 9.82 -25.19 -11.20
CA VAL A 753 8.99 -24.93 -10.03
C VAL A 753 8.76 -23.42 -9.81
N ALA A 754 9.82 -22.62 -9.99
CA ALA A 754 9.74 -21.17 -9.74
C ALA A 754 8.75 -20.48 -10.67
N PHE A 755 8.72 -20.82 -11.96
CA PHE A 755 7.90 -20.11 -12.93
C PHE A 755 6.39 -20.30 -12.72
N PRO A 756 5.86 -21.53 -12.54
CA PRO A 756 4.47 -21.70 -12.19
C PRO A 756 4.09 -21.00 -10.87
N CYS A 757 4.95 -21.06 -9.85
CA CYS A 757 4.71 -20.38 -8.59
C CYS A 757 4.67 -18.86 -8.78
N THR A 758 5.62 -18.29 -9.54
CA THR A 758 5.63 -16.85 -9.84
C THR A 758 4.39 -16.46 -10.65
N TYR A 759 4.05 -17.25 -11.67
CA TYR A 759 2.86 -16.99 -12.48
C TYR A 759 1.60 -16.95 -11.62
N ALA A 760 1.37 -17.95 -10.77
CA ALA A 760 0.20 -18.03 -9.91
C ALA A 760 0.11 -16.82 -8.94
N VAL A 761 1.22 -16.51 -8.27
CA VAL A 761 1.25 -15.39 -7.29
C VAL A 761 1.07 -14.05 -7.99
N MET A 762 1.77 -13.83 -9.10
CA MET A 762 1.72 -12.54 -9.81
C MET A 762 0.44 -12.37 -10.62
N HIS A 763 -0.15 -13.45 -11.14
CA HIS A 763 -1.45 -13.40 -11.78
C HIS A 763 -2.54 -12.97 -10.79
N HIS A 764 -2.58 -13.61 -9.62
CA HIS A 764 -3.52 -13.24 -8.57
C HIS A 764 -3.31 -11.78 -8.08
N TRP A 765 -2.06 -11.30 -8.05
CA TRP A 765 -1.79 -9.90 -7.72
C TRP A 765 -2.27 -8.96 -8.84
N LEU A 766 -2.10 -9.33 -10.11
CA LEU A 766 -2.55 -8.55 -11.26
C LEU A 766 -4.08 -8.49 -11.39
N GLU A 767 -4.81 -9.50 -10.93
CA GLU A 767 -6.29 -9.51 -10.90
C GLU A 767 -6.90 -8.38 -10.07
N GLN A 768 -6.12 -7.71 -9.21
CA GLN A 768 -6.54 -6.53 -8.47
C GLN A 768 -6.62 -5.25 -9.33
N TYR A 769 -6.16 -5.31 -10.59
CA TYR A 769 -6.14 -4.20 -11.53
C TYR A 769 -7.07 -4.49 -12.69
N ALA A 770 -7.96 -3.54 -13.00
CA ALA A 770 -8.84 -3.65 -14.16
C ALA A 770 -8.05 -3.72 -15.47
N TYR A 771 -6.96 -2.93 -15.55
CA TYR A 771 -6.06 -2.91 -16.68
C TYR A 771 -4.68 -3.38 -16.26
N HIS A 772 -4.26 -4.54 -16.75
CA HIS A 772 -2.98 -5.13 -16.39
C HIS A 772 -2.27 -5.74 -17.61
N ILE A 773 -0.96 -5.92 -17.45
CA ILE A 773 -0.12 -6.58 -18.45
C ILE A 773 -0.39 -8.08 -18.50
N SER A 774 -0.17 -8.69 -19.65
CA SER A 774 -0.08 -10.14 -19.77
C SER A 774 1.30 -10.64 -19.37
N ILE A 775 1.37 -11.71 -18.57
CA ILE A 775 2.64 -12.35 -18.19
C ILE A 775 3.06 -13.27 -19.33
N GLY A 776 3.95 -12.78 -20.21
CA GLY A 776 4.49 -13.55 -21.31
C GLY A 776 5.63 -14.49 -20.90
N MET A 777 5.84 -15.57 -21.66
CA MET A 777 6.95 -16.52 -21.46
C MET A 777 8.33 -15.89 -21.74
N ASP A 778 8.38 -14.82 -22.52
CA ASP A 778 9.59 -14.05 -22.80
C ASP A 778 10.29 -13.57 -21.53
N LEU A 779 9.51 -13.10 -20.56
CA LEU A 779 10.01 -12.63 -19.27
C LEU A 779 10.76 -13.74 -18.52
N PHE A 780 10.17 -14.94 -18.45
CA PHE A 780 10.77 -16.08 -17.75
C PHE A 780 12.07 -16.57 -18.42
N ILE A 781 12.09 -16.63 -19.75
CA ILE A 781 13.25 -17.06 -20.52
C ILE A 781 14.42 -16.07 -20.35
N VAL A 782 14.16 -14.78 -20.42
CA VAL A 782 15.18 -13.74 -20.25
C VAL A 782 15.83 -13.82 -18.86
N TRP A 783 15.03 -13.91 -17.80
CA TRP A 783 15.58 -13.97 -16.44
C TRP A 783 16.27 -15.27 -16.11
N LEU A 784 15.80 -16.40 -16.67
CA LEU A 784 16.54 -17.67 -16.59
C LEU A 784 17.90 -17.54 -17.27
N GLY A 785 17.94 -16.95 -18.46
CA GLY A 785 19.20 -16.70 -19.18
C GLY A 785 20.18 -15.86 -18.37
N ILE A 786 19.72 -14.78 -17.75
CA ILE A 786 20.54 -13.91 -16.88
C ILE A 786 21.11 -14.71 -15.70
N VAL A 787 20.27 -15.51 -15.00
CA VAL A 787 20.74 -16.34 -13.88
C VAL A 787 21.76 -17.38 -14.33
N ILE A 788 21.53 -18.05 -15.46
CA ILE A 788 22.47 -19.02 -16.02
C ILE A 788 23.83 -18.35 -16.35
N ILE A 789 23.82 -17.16 -16.95
CA ILE A 789 25.05 -16.39 -17.24
C ILE A 789 25.79 -16.03 -15.94
N LEU A 790 25.10 -15.55 -14.92
CA LEU A 790 25.69 -15.20 -13.63
C LEU A 790 26.31 -16.42 -12.93
N VAL A 791 25.62 -17.56 -12.95
CA VAL A 791 26.12 -18.83 -12.43
C VAL A 791 27.36 -19.28 -13.21
N PHE A 792 27.31 -19.20 -14.53
CA PHE A 792 28.44 -19.54 -15.41
C PHE A 792 29.69 -18.70 -15.10
N LEU A 793 29.53 -17.38 -15.02
CA LEU A 793 30.62 -16.47 -14.70
C LEU A 793 31.24 -16.76 -13.33
N THR A 794 30.41 -17.06 -12.33
CA THR A 794 30.86 -17.42 -10.96
C THR A 794 31.70 -18.68 -10.93
N ILE A 795 31.36 -19.67 -11.73
CA ILE A 795 32.05 -20.97 -11.77
C ILE A 795 33.30 -20.87 -12.66
N LEU A 796 33.21 -20.16 -13.78
CA LEU A 796 34.28 -20.02 -14.78
C LEU A 796 35.58 -19.55 -14.14
N GLN A 797 35.53 -18.50 -13.34
CA GLN A 797 36.74 -17.96 -12.68
C GLN A 797 37.47 -19.02 -11.84
N GLN A 798 36.71 -19.85 -11.10
CA GLN A 798 37.30 -20.89 -10.24
C GLN A 798 37.88 -22.06 -11.01
N ILE A 799 37.22 -22.47 -12.10
CA ILE A 799 37.71 -23.57 -12.94
C ILE A 799 38.98 -23.14 -13.65
N ILE A 800 39.05 -21.93 -14.23
CA ILE A 800 40.23 -21.40 -14.89
C ILE A 800 41.43 -21.39 -13.93
N GLN A 801 41.27 -20.85 -12.72
CA GLN A 801 42.31 -20.84 -11.70
C GLN A 801 42.82 -22.23 -11.32
N THR A 802 41.94 -23.22 -11.29
CA THR A 802 42.33 -24.60 -10.95
C THR A 802 42.96 -25.34 -12.15
N ALA A 803 42.40 -25.11 -13.34
CA ALA A 803 42.93 -25.72 -14.56
C ALA A 803 44.30 -25.19 -15.01
N GLN A 804 44.64 -23.95 -14.61
CA GLN A 804 45.96 -23.36 -14.86
C GLN A 804 47.06 -23.90 -13.94
N GLN A 805 46.71 -24.60 -12.86
CA GLN A 805 47.71 -25.22 -11.96
C GLN A 805 48.45 -26.35 -12.64
N ASN A 806 49.75 -26.51 -12.30
CA ASN A 806 50.56 -27.55 -12.85
C ASN A 806 50.10 -28.94 -12.41
N PRO A 807 49.68 -29.84 -13.32
CA PRO A 807 49.15 -31.17 -12.96
C PRO A 807 50.16 -32.03 -12.17
N ALA A 808 51.48 -31.86 -12.44
CA ALA A 808 52.52 -32.63 -11.74
C ALA A 808 52.62 -32.26 -10.25
N GLU A 809 52.48 -30.96 -9.92
CA GLU A 809 52.48 -30.50 -8.54
C GLU A 809 51.23 -30.95 -7.77
N VAL A 810 50.05 -30.99 -8.48
CA VAL A 810 48.78 -31.42 -7.90
C VAL A 810 48.79 -32.91 -7.52
N ILE A 811 49.49 -33.76 -8.30
CA ILE A 811 49.60 -35.19 -8.03
C ILE A 811 50.64 -35.48 -6.94
N LYS A 812 51.71 -34.66 -6.88
CA LYS A 812 52.81 -34.83 -5.94
C LYS A 812 52.55 -34.25 -4.55
N SER A 813 51.60 -33.33 -4.41
CA SER A 813 51.23 -32.72 -3.13
C SER A 813 50.32 -33.64 -2.30
N GLU A 814 50.87 -34.52 -1.51
CA GLU A 814 50.21 -35.14 -0.35
C GLU A 814 50.67 -34.55 0.94
#